data_249092fd86f095dec6dbd2d3dc773c4e
#
_entry.id   249092fd86f095dec6dbd2d3dc773c4e
#
_cell.length_a   1.000
_cell.length_b   1.000
_cell.length_c   1.000
_cell.angle_alpha   90.00
_cell.angle_beta   90.00
_cell.angle_gamma   90.00
#
_symmetry.space_group_name_H-M   'P 1'
#
loop_
_entity.id
_entity.type
_entity.pdbx_description
1 polymer ?
#
loop_
_entity_poly.entity_id
_entity_poly.type
_entity_poly.pdbx_seq_one_letter_code
_entity_poly.pdbx_strand_id
1 'polypeptide(L)'
;MSHMIELHNVSKFYSNKDTVSTGFSKVDLNLDMGEFVVITGESGSGKSTLLNVISGLDSYEEGELFIAGEDTSGYRTEDYERYRKKYIGNIFQDFNLVNSYTVYQNVELSMMLSGMPRSEQKQNIPEYIEMVDMTAYTKTKASKLSGGQKQRVAIARALAKNAPVIVADEPTGNLDSASAEKVMETLHRISKDRLVVIVTHNYEQAAPYVTRKITMHDGRIIEDKKIQPAAGDLSDDKMESYLHPEEERKEEAAAEKEAAKPRSGGRAMRNVEAETGGKGRRKGRGRRNPFAEAPVYRKMSAGSQLRLGVRNTFNLPAKFILLLLVYLFVTAAVLSQYASTKQALHSNDLMGYNNYFTDTSPERLILTKKDGGAFTTSDYESLQKMDNADYIIKGDAGIDTGIMFESDDIDISGPMYPVSCLKEKPTIGRLPKKDTEVVLVADPECYSYDAIKEMDKKILGKKYYIDALNSMAIQGGDRLIKDKVTVVGVVLLSEDASRSSNGNVMIYVTDNVAARVLVKTAAASSAVTLDFNGTKSDYSGMQVVYPSKKVPKGEVYISEDQAYQFYEEGAARGKTMGLHVKNHYFEESRDFRVGQVFKADNIRNLLGLSKNNYDEYTSNVYINPSDYNKIFNQGNFQSSFFMKDEKLSDSTVKALESAGYKVLVIKDTFTDATGGYAFILRLFSMVRLALEFIVLFFISYAVIRLIMRSRNSYYSTLRILGASRKNTDNILRIELLLMMAISYGGVLVGSNLVRRGIVAVPAVNERLAFLSATDYFILFVGLLVMSLLIAKRYSHKIFSKSAMKVYREEA
;
A
#
# COMPACT_ATOMS: atom_id res chain seq x y z
N MET A 1 -48.26 -17.82 36.62
CA MET A 1 -47.54 -16.61 36.27
C MET A 1 -46.11 -17.03 35.99
N SER A 2 -45.45 -16.61 34.92
CA SER A 2 -44.03 -16.89 34.66
C SER A 2 -43.23 -15.90 35.49
N HIS A 3 -42.27 -16.40 36.25
CA HIS A 3 -41.35 -15.56 37.03
C HIS A 3 -40.31 -14.87 36.09
N MET A 4 -39.70 -13.79 36.54
CA MET A 4 -38.64 -13.10 35.77
C MET A 4 -37.38 -13.96 35.65
N ILE A 5 -37.02 -14.67 36.72
CA ILE A 5 -35.93 -15.64 36.76
C ILE A 5 -36.41 -16.90 37.48
N GLU A 6 -36.23 -18.08 36.84
CA GLU A 6 -36.62 -19.37 37.41
C GLU A 6 -35.41 -20.31 37.30
N LEU A 7 -35.00 -20.87 38.45
CA LEU A 7 -33.97 -21.90 38.57
C LEU A 7 -34.61 -23.20 39.04
N HIS A 8 -34.38 -24.28 38.30
CA HIS A 8 -34.85 -25.62 38.66
C HIS A 8 -33.65 -26.56 38.77
N ASN A 9 -33.32 -26.94 40.00
CA ASN A 9 -32.23 -27.88 40.33
C ASN A 9 -30.88 -27.48 39.73
N VAL A 10 -30.59 -26.17 39.68
CA VAL A 10 -29.41 -25.64 39.02
C VAL A 10 -28.17 -25.86 39.88
N SER A 11 -27.08 -26.33 39.24
CA SER A 11 -25.77 -26.55 39.88
C SER A 11 -24.65 -25.93 39.07
N LYS A 12 -23.63 -25.42 39.77
CA LYS A 12 -22.41 -24.86 39.22
C LYS A 12 -21.15 -25.50 39.83
N PHE A 13 -20.30 -26.07 38.97
CA PHE A 13 -19.01 -26.64 39.36
C PHE A 13 -17.87 -25.98 38.64
N TYR A 14 -16.72 -25.88 39.31
CA TYR A 14 -15.46 -25.41 38.70
C TYR A 14 -14.50 -26.58 38.68
N SER A 15 -14.04 -26.98 37.48
CA SER A 15 -13.04 -28.03 37.34
C SER A 15 -11.70 -27.43 36.95
N ASN A 16 -10.67 -27.69 37.71
CA ASN A 16 -9.26 -27.56 37.31
C ASN A 16 -8.70 -28.95 37.01
N LYS A 17 -7.48 -29.04 36.48
CA LYS A 17 -6.88 -30.31 36.04
C LYS A 17 -6.97 -31.44 37.07
N ASP A 18 -6.95 -31.11 38.37
CA ASP A 18 -6.83 -32.11 39.43
C ASP A 18 -7.93 -31.96 40.53
N THR A 19 -8.81 -30.97 40.49
CA THR A 19 -9.81 -30.71 41.52
C THR A 19 -11.12 -30.20 40.93
N VAL A 20 -12.23 -30.66 41.44
CA VAL A 20 -13.58 -30.13 41.24
C VAL A 20 -14.02 -29.41 42.48
N SER A 21 -14.36 -28.14 42.40
CA SER A 21 -14.93 -27.36 43.49
C SER A 21 -16.37 -26.98 43.19
N THR A 22 -17.26 -27.12 44.17
CA THR A 22 -18.66 -26.78 44.02
C THR A 22 -18.85 -25.28 44.24
N GLY A 23 -19.42 -24.58 43.27
CA GLY A 23 -19.88 -23.22 43.44
C GLY A 23 -21.20 -23.13 44.17
N PHE A 24 -22.24 -23.87 43.67
CA PHE A 24 -23.48 -24.12 44.33
C PHE A 24 -24.12 -25.36 43.71
N SER A 25 -25.06 -25.99 44.41
CA SER A 25 -25.64 -27.26 43.98
C SER A 25 -27.15 -27.31 44.27
N LYS A 26 -27.92 -27.79 43.26
CA LYS A 26 -29.34 -28.09 43.35
C LYS A 26 -30.17 -26.91 43.89
N VAL A 27 -30.00 -25.74 43.31
CA VAL A 27 -30.73 -24.53 43.69
C VAL A 27 -32.04 -24.45 42.91
N ASP A 28 -33.14 -24.34 43.65
CA ASP A 28 -34.46 -23.98 43.16
C ASP A 28 -34.81 -22.59 43.64
N LEU A 29 -35.13 -21.66 42.72
CA LEU A 29 -35.38 -20.27 43.07
C LEU A 29 -36.19 -19.56 41.99
N ASN A 30 -37.25 -18.87 42.41
CA ASN A 30 -38.05 -18.02 41.52
C ASN A 30 -37.97 -16.57 42.00
N LEU A 31 -37.67 -15.65 41.08
CA LEU A 31 -37.52 -14.21 41.37
C LEU A 31 -38.48 -13.40 40.49
N ASP A 32 -39.14 -12.41 41.09
CA ASP A 32 -40.19 -11.62 40.45
C ASP A 32 -39.80 -10.13 40.32
N MET A 33 -40.43 -9.43 39.40
CA MET A 33 -40.34 -7.99 39.30
C MET A 33 -40.90 -7.32 40.56
N GLY A 34 -40.30 -6.20 40.98
CA GLY A 34 -40.71 -5.49 42.21
C GLY A 34 -40.09 -6.03 43.50
N GLU A 35 -39.35 -7.17 43.44
CA GLU A 35 -38.65 -7.71 44.60
C GLU A 35 -37.29 -7.01 44.81
N PHE A 36 -36.97 -6.72 46.08
CA PHE A 36 -35.61 -6.37 46.53
C PHE A 36 -35.05 -7.55 47.34
N VAL A 37 -34.33 -8.42 46.61
CA VAL A 37 -33.82 -9.69 47.14
C VAL A 37 -32.42 -9.54 47.67
N VAL A 38 -32.17 -9.98 48.88
CA VAL A 38 -30.84 -10.02 49.47
C VAL A 38 -30.40 -11.45 49.69
N ILE A 39 -29.26 -11.83 49.12
CA ILE A 39 -28.64 -13.14 49.31
C ILE A 39 -27.53 -12.98 50.33
N THR A 40 -27.65 -13.69 51.47
CA THR A 40 -26.68 -13.66 52.59
C THR A 40 -26.04 -15.02 52.83
N GLY A 41 -25.00 -15.11 53.65
CA GLY A 41 -24.32 -16.35 54.01
C GLY A 41 -22.84 -16.13 54.24
N GLU A 42 -22.15 -17.16 54.73
CA GLU A 42 -20.71 -17.12 55.01
C GLU A 42 -19.88 -16.93 53.71
N SER A 43 -18.59 -16.50 53.90
CA SER A 43 -17.66 -16.45 52.76
C SER A 43 -17.45 -17.85 52.19
N GLY A 44 -17.49 -17.97 50.88
CA GLY A 44 -17.37 -19.26 50.21
C GLY A 44 -18.70 -20.03 50.05
N SER A 45 -19.85 -19.57 50.57
CA SER A 45 -21.16 -20.26 50.45
C SER A 45 -21.80 -20.25 49.06
N GLY A 46 -21.12 -19.73 48.01
CA GLY A 46 -21.61 -19.77 46.64
C GLY A 46 -22.43 -18.57 46.18
N LYS A 47 -22.62 -17.53 47.01
CA LYS A 47 -23.44 -16.34 46.69
C LYS A 47 -23.08 -15.62 45.40
N SER A 48 -21.79 -15.19 45.30
CA SER A 48 -21.33 -14.51 44.10
C SER A 48 -21.34 -15.41 42.86
N THR A 49 -21.18 -16.73 43.04
CA THR A 49 -21.30 -17.71 41.96
C THR A 49 -22.75 -17.79 41.46
N LEU A 50 -23.73 -17.87 42.37
CA LEU A 50 -25.15 -17.84 42.03
C LEU A 50 -25.50 -16.52 41.30
N LEU A 51 -25.04 -15.39 41.86
CA LEU A 51 -25.25 -14.08 41.23
C LEU A 51 -24.67 -14.00 39.83
N ASN A 52 -23.46 -14.56 39.60
CA ASN A 52 -22.82 -14.59 38.28
C ASN A 52 -23.61 -15.47 37.27
N VAL A 53 -24.19 -16.58 37.70
CA VAL A 53 -25.03 -17.41 36.86
C VAL A 53 -26.34 -16.68 36.54
N ILE A 54 -27.01 -16.10 37.51
CA ILE A 54 -28.23 -15.30 37.35
C ILE A 54 -27.99 -14.14 36.40
N SER A 55 -26.83 -13.47 36.50
CA SER A 55 -26.47 -12.34 35.63
C SER A 55 -25.96 -12.78 34.26
N GLY A 56 -25.81 -14.09 33.99
CA GLY A 56 -25.28 -14.61 32.76
C GLY A 56 -23.81 -14.27 32.52
N LEU A 57 -23.06 -13.95 33.55
CA LEU A 57 -21.60 -13.78 33.52
C LEU A 57 -20.86 -15.12 33.50
N ASP A 58 -21.48 -16.13 34.06
CA ASP A 58 -21.01 -17.51 34.06
C ASP A 58 -22.13 -18.46 33.60
N SER A 59 -21.77 -19.64 33.11
CA SER A 59 -22.71 -20.73 32.76
C SER A 59 -22.95 -21.64 33.96
N TYR A 60 -23.90 -22.49 33.90
CA TYR A 60 -24.16 -23.57 34.87
C TYR A 60 -23.93 -24.92 34.18
N GLU A 61 -23.80 -26.01 34.95
CA GLU A 61 -23.51 -27.35 34.45
C GLU A 61 -24.72 -28.27 34.51
N GLU A 62 -25.63 -28.12 35.51
CA GLU A 62 -26.79 -28.98 35.68
C GLU A 62 -28.06 -28.16 35.99
N GLY A 63 -29.23 -28.71 35.70
CA GLY A 63 -30.52 -28.08 35.94
C GLY A 63 -31.00 -27.19 34.78
N GLU A 64 -32.05 -26.44 35.00
CA GLU A 64 -32.69 -25.54 34.03
C GLU A 64 -32.80 -24.13 34.61
N LEU A 65 -32.36 -23.16 33.83
CA LEU A 65 -32.46 -21.72 34.13
C LEU A 65 -33.32 -21.06 33.06
N PHE A 66 -34.44 -20.48 33.48
CA PHE A 66 -35.31 -19.67 32.62
C PHE A 66 -35.16 -18.18 32.97
N ILE A 67 -35.14 -17.35 31.97
CA ILE A 67 -35.05 -15.92 32.14
C ILE A 67 -36.07 -15.24 31.23
N ALA A 68 -36.96 -14.49 31.82
CA ALA A 68 -38.12 -13.96 31.14
C ALA A 68 -38.84 -15.04 30.30
N GLY A 69 -38.92 -16.26 30.84
CA GLY A 69 -39.53 -17.42 30.22
C GLY A 69 -38.75 -18.07 29.06
N GLU A 70 -37.52 -17.61 28.77
CA GLU A 70 -36.64 -18.25 27.79
C GLU A 70 -35.70 -19.26 28.50
N ASP A 71 -35.64 -20.49 27.98
CA ASP A 71 -34.70 -21.52 28.44
C ASP A 71 -33.26 -21.18 28.00
N THR A 72 -32.31 -21.22 28.94
CA THR A 72 -30.91 -20.91 28.71
C THR A 72 -30.00 -22.12 28.54
N SER A 73 -30.55 -23.36 28.59
CA SER A 73 -29.81 -24.62 28.55
C SER A 73 -28.92 -24.77 27.29
N GLY A 74 -29.34 -24.18 26.16
CA GLY A 74 -28.64 -24.18 24.90
C GLY A 74 -27.77 -22.93 24.63
N TYR A 75 -27.60 -22.04 25.61
CA TYR A 75 -26.96 -20.78 25.39
C TYR A 75 -25.42 -20.91 25.13
N ARG A 76 -24.97 -20.27 24.06
CA ARG A 76 -23.54 -20.04 23.76
C ARG A 76 -23.10 -18.68 24.31
N THR A 77 -21.81 -18.42 24.25
CA THR A 77 -21.21 -17.12 24.70
C THR A 77 -21.95 -15.91 24.14
N GLU A 78 -22.38 -15.97 22.88
CA GLU A 78 -23.10 -14.88 22.19
C GLU A 78 -24.53 -14.69 22.71
N ASP A 79 -25.17 -15.77 23.16
CA ASP A 79 -26.50 -15.72 23.72
C ASP A 79 -26.49 -15.12 25.13
N TYR A 80 -25.46 -15.46 25.94
CA TYR A 80 -25.21 -14.80 27.22
C TYR A 80 -24.85 -13.31 27.05
N GLU A 81 -24.14 -12.92 25.99
CA GLU A 81 -23.90 -11.50 25.69
C GLU A 81 -25.17 -10.75 25.36
N ARG A 82 -26.11 -11.39 24.59
CA ARG A 82 -27.44 -10.88 24.26
C ARG A 82 -28.31 -10.77 25.50
N TYR A 83 -28.29 -11.81 26.33
CA TYR A 83 -29.00 -11.85 27.61
C TYR A 83 -28.56 -10.69 28.51
N ARG A 84 -27.24 -10.58 28.81
CA ARG A 84 -26.74 -9.46 29.62
C ARG A 84 -27.11 -8.12 29.04
N LYS A 85 -27.04 -7.98 27.73
CA LYS A 85 -27.43 -6.74 27.07
C LYS A 85 -28.88 -6.38 27.32
N LYS A 86 -29.78 -7.34 27.22
CA LYS A 86 -31.24 -7.14 27.25
C LYS A 86 -31.78 -7.00 28.65
N TYR A 87 -31.34 -7.85 29.58
CA TYR A 87 -32.07 -8.04 30.86
C TYR A 87 -31.27 -7.54 32.09
N ILE A 88 -29.95 -7.47 32.06
CA ILE A 88 -29.16 -7.33 33.27
C ILE A 88 -28.39 -5.99 33.34
N GLY A 89 -28.57 -5.28 34.44
CA GLY A 89 -27.72 -4.18 34.89
C GLY A 89 -26.79 -4.64 36.04
N ASN A 90 -25.48 -4.74 35.80
CA ASN A 90 -24.55 -5.24 36.81
C ASN A 90 -23.88 -4.10 37.59
N ILE A 91 -23.82 -4.24 38.90
CA ILE A 91 -23.04 -3.42 39.84
C ILE A 91 -22.05 -4.37 40.51
N PHE A 92 -20.72 -4.12 40.26
CA PHE A 92 -19.66 -5.01 40.72
C PHE A 92 -19.00 -4.47 41.98
N GLN A 93 -18.45 -5.35 42.77
CA GLN A 93 -17.66 -5.02 43.95
C GLN A 93 -16.46 -4.10 43.62
N ASP A 94 -15.73 -4.41 42.52
CA ASP A 94 -14.59 -3.62 42.02
C ASP A 94 -15.00 -2.46 41.10
N PHE A 95 -16.27 -2.06 41.11
CA PHE A 95 -16.85 -0.99 40.29
C PHE A 95 -16.83 -1.21 38.77
N ASN A 96 -15.81 -1.86 38.24
CA ASN A 96 -15.58 -2.10 36.79
C ASN A 96 -15.75 -0.84 35.92
N LEU A 97 -15.31 0.32 36.43
CA LEU A 97 -15.30 1.57 35.68
C LEU A 97 -14.10 1.66 34.77
N VAL A 98 -14.27 2.33 33.63
CA VAL A 98 -13.15 2.71 32.79
C VAL A 98 -12.43 3.90 33.45
N ASN A 99 -11.32 3.64 34.11
CA ASN A 99 -10.61 4.61 34.93
C ASN A 99 -10.20 5.90 34.19
N SER A 100 -9.89 5.81 32.90
CA SER A 100 -9.53 6.94 32.06
C SER A 100 -10.72 7.78 31.59
N TYR A 101 -11.95 7.27 31.76
CA TYR A 101 -13.19 7.96 31.39
C TYR A 101 -13.70 8.86 32.52
N THR A 102 -14.39 9.94 32.15
CA THR A 102 -15.13 10.75 33.11
C THR A 102 -16.37 10.03 33.62
N VAL A 103 -17.02 10.57 34.67
CA VAL A 103 -18.33 10.11 35.16
C VAL A 103 -19.32 10.05 34.00
N TYR A 104 -19.46 11.17 33.28
CA TYR A 104 -20.34 11.25 32.08
C TYR A 104 -20.04 10.13 31.09
N GLN A 105 -18.77 9.91 30.77
CA GLN A 105 -18.36 8.93 29.75
C GLN A 105 -18.59 7.47 30.21
N ASN A 106 -18.49 7.18 31.49
CA ASN A 106 -18.79 5.85 32.04
C ASN A 106 -20.30 5.55 31.96
N VAL A 107 -21.15 6.53 32.23
CA VAL A 107 -22.62 6.38 32.08
C VAL A 107 -23.01 6.31 30.61
N GLU A 108 -22.45 7.20 29.77
CA GLU A 108 -22.64 7.21 28.31
C GLU A 108 -22.30 5.85 27.66
N LEU A 109 -21.26 5.19 28.18
CA LEU A 109 -20.81 3.88 27.67
C LEU A 109 -21.93 2.84 27.68
N SER A 110 -22.65 2.72 28.80
CA SER A 110 -23.78 1.78 28.95
C SER A 110 -24.89 2.04 27.92
N MET A 111 -25.26 3.30 27.73
CA MET A 111 -26.29 3.72 26.77
C MET A 111 -25.84 3.49 25.31
N MET A 112 -24.53 3.73 25.00
CA MET A 112 -23.98 3.44 23.68
C MET A 112 -24.01 1.95 23.35
N LEU A 113 -23.68 1.10 24.33
CA LEU A 113 -23.72 -0.36 24.20
C LEU A 113 -25.13 -0.90 24.02
N SER A 114 -26.12 -0.27 24.67
CA SER A 114 -27.55 -0.60 24.49
C SER A 114 -28.12 -0.13 23.15
N GLY A 115 -27.35 0.67 22.37
CA GLY A 115 -27.77 1.17 21.07
C GLY A 115 -28.68 2.40 21.13
N MET A 116 -28.73 3.07 22.27
CA MET A 116 -29.56 4.28 22.47
C MET A 116 -29.11 5.42 21.56
N PRO A 117 -30.03 6.17 20.92
CA PRO A 117 -29.69 7.31 20.07
C PRO A 117 -28.96 8.42 20.83
N ARG A 118 -28.13 9.18 20.14
CA ARG A 118 -27.29 10.22 20.77
C ARG A 118 -28.11 11.35 21.39
N SER A 119 -29.28 11.65 20.86
CA SER A 119 -30.25 12.62 21.42
C SER A 119 -30.69 12.21 22.82
N GLU A 120 -31.17 10.97 22.94
CA GLU A 120 -31.60 10.36 24.21
C GLU A 120 -30.42 10.26 25.20
N GLN A 121 -29.22 9.87 24.73
CA GLN A 121 -28.02 9.85 25.60
C GLN A 121 -27.76 11.22 26.23
N LYS A 122 -27.79 12.30 25.44
CA LYS A 122 -27.53 13.66 25.94
C LYS A 122 -28.59 14.15 26.93
N GLN A 123 -29.82 13.75 26.73
CA GLN A 123 -30.95 14.14 27.59
C GLN A 123 -30.91 13.39 28.91
N ASN A 124 -30.71 12.08 28.90
CA ASN A 124 -30.93 11.23 30.06
C ASN A 124 -29.67 11.05 30.94
N ILE A 125 -28.43 11.19 30.39
CA ILE A 125 -27.22 11.02 31.20
C ILE A 125 -27.16 11.97 32.41
N PRO A 126 -27.48 13.28 32.30
CA PRO A 126 -27.47 14.16 33.45
C PRO A 126 -28.42 13.68 34.57
N GLU A 127 -29.60 13.19 34.22
CA GLU A 127 -30.59 12.67 35.16
C GLU A 127 -30.05 11.48 35.94
N TYR A 128 -29.45 10.47 35.26
CA TYR A 128 -28.85 9.32 35.97
C TYR A 128 -27.67 9.73 36.88
N ILE A 129 -26.90 10.75 36.52
CA ILE A 129 -25.80 11.28 37.34
C ILE A 129 -26.36 12.01 38.56
N GLU A 130 -27.45 12.75 38.40
CA GLU A 130 -28.16 13.45 39.47
C GLU A 130 -28.79 12.48 40.47
N MET A 131 -29.46 11.40 39.98
CA MET A 131 -30.06 10.35 40.82
C MET A 131 -29.07 9.76 41.85
N VAL A 132 -27.80 9.78 41.58
CA VAL A 132 -26.73 9.25 42.46
C VAL A 132 -25.87 10.35 43.10
N ASP A 133 -26.32 11.59 43.04
CA ASP A 133 -25.64 12.74 43.65
C ASP A 133 -24.18 12.95 43.15
N MET A 134 -23.97 12.79 41.81
CA MET A 134 -22.65 12.90 41.22
C MET A 134 -22.51 14.06 40.20
N THR A 135 -23.45 15.01 40.20
CA THR A 135 -23.50 16.15 39.26
C THR A 135 -22.24 17.01 39.30
N ALA A 136 -21.69 17.30 40.51
CA ALA A 136 -20.46 18.07 40.68
C ALA A 136 -19.23 17.39 40.06
N TYR A 137 -19.26 16.06 39.89
CA TYR A 137 -18.14 15.25 39.42
C TYR A 137 -18.29 14.81 37.95
N THR A 138 -19.30 15.30 37.21
CA THR A 138 -19.66 14.86 35.85
C THR A 138 -18.47 14.82 34.90
N LYS A 139 -17.52 15.77 34.96
CA LYS A 139 -16.31 15.87 34.14
C LYS A 139 -15.07 15.25 34.79
N THR A 140 -15.16 14.75 36.00
CA THR A 140 -14.04 14.15 36.72
C THR A 140 -13.78 12.73 36.20
N LYS A 141 -12.52 12.36 36.02
CA LYS A 141 -12.13 11.00 35.63
C LYS A 141 -12.38 10.03 36.78
N ALA A 142 -12.84 8.79 36.45
CA ALA A 142 -13.10 7.76 37.45
C ALA A 142 -11.88 7.40 38.29
N SER A 143 -10.67 7.53 37.75
CA SER A 143 -9.39 7.34 38.49
C SER A 143 -9.20 8.29 39.65
N LYS A 144 -9.89 9.46 39.65
CA LYS A 144 -9.78 10.50 40.69
C LYS A 144 -10.89 10.46 41.73
N LEU A 145 -11.80 9.51 41.64
CA LEU A 145 -12.95 9.38 42.53
C LEU A 145 -12.62 8.49 43.73
N SER A 146 -13.22 8.80 44.90
CA SER A 146 -13.22 7.91 46.06
C SER A 146 -13.98 6.61 45.80
N GLY A 147 -13.83 5.58 46.62
CA GLY A 147 -14.55 4.31 46.52
C GLY A 147 -16.07 4.50 46.43
N GLY A 148 -16.63 5.30 47.35
CA GLY A 148 -18.06 5.61 47.39
C GLY A 148 -18.54 6.37 46.17
N GLN A 149 -17.75 7.30 45.62
CA GLN A 149 -18.08 8.00 44.40
C GLN A 149 -18.04 7.06 43.21
N LYS A 150 -17.05 6.14 43.12
CA LYS A 150 -16.98 5.13 42.07
C LYS A 150 -18.20 4.21 42.10
N GLN A 151 -18.64 3.79 43.29
CA GLN A 151 -19.82 2.94 43.46
C GLN A 151 -21.08 3.63 42.93
N ARG A 152 -21.27 4.89 43.32
CA ARG A 152 -22.42 5.69 42.84
C ARG A 152 -22.41 5.84 41.31
N VAL A 153 -21.23 6.02 40.70
CA VAL A 153 -21.11 6.04 39.22
C VAL A 153 -21.43 4.66 38.61
N ALA A 154 -21.03 3.56 39.24
CA ALA A 154 -21.36 2.21 38.77
C ALA A 154 -22.87 1.96 38.82
N ILE A 155 -23.55 2.49 39.83
CA ILE A 155 -25.01 2.44 39.93
C ILE A 155 -25.64 3.28 38.81
N ALA A 156 -25.25 4.53 38.64
CA ALA A 156 -25.74 5.37 37.53
C ALA A 156 -25.56 4.71 36.15
N ARG A 157 -24.41 4.04 35.96
CA ARG A 157 -24.15 3.28 34.73
C ARG A 157 -25.08 2.09 34.55
N ALA A 158 -25.37 1.35 35.63
CA ALA A 158 -26.31 0.23 35.58
C ALA A 158 -27.73 0.72 35.30
N LEU A 159 -28.16 1.83 35.93
CA LEU A 159 -29.47 2.45 35.69
C LEU A 159 -29.63 2.96 34.28
N ALA A 160 -28.62 3.61 33.74
CA ALA A 160 -28.60 4.14 32.38
C ALA A 160 -28.76 3.07 31.28
N LYS A 161 -28.58 1.81 31.63
CA LYS A 161 -28.86 0.69 30.76
C LYS A 161 -30.35 0.41 30.60
N ASN A 162 -31.16 0.86 31.55
CA ASN A 162 -32.59 0.64 31.63
C ASN A 162 -32.99 -0.87 31.63
N ALA A 163 -32.20 -1.68 32.34
CA ALA A 163 -32.42 -3.13 32.43
C ALA A 163 -33.49 -3.48 33.47
N PRO A 164 -34.34 -4.48 33.21
CA PRO A 164 -35.41 -4.90 34.16
C PRO A 164 -34.85 -5.57 35.42
N VAL A 165 -33.65 -6.12 35.39
CA VAL A 165 -32.98 -6.78 36.51
C VAL A 165 -31.70 -6.04 36.84
N ILE A 166 -31.53 -5.62 38.08
CA ILE A 166 -30.29 -5.06 38.63
C ILE A 166 -29.67 -6.11 39.56
N VAL A 167 -28.42 -6.44 39.29
CA VAL A 167 -27.67 -7.43 40.08
C VAL A 167 -26.47 -6.72 40.67
N ALA A 168 -26.25 -6.81 41.98
CA ALA A 168 -25.17 -6.14 42.68
C ALA A 168 -24.43 -7.11 43.62
N ASP A 169 -23.11 -7.17 43.44
CA ASP A 169 -22.21 -7.92 44.31
C ASP A 169 -21.54 -6.97 45.31
N GLU A 170 -21.87 -7.11 46.59
CA GLU A 170 -21.37 -6.28 47.71
C GLU A 170 -21.39 -4.76 47.46
N PRO A 171 -22.59 -4.18 47.08
CA PRO A 171 -22.66 -2.79 46.62
C PRO A 171 -22.26 -1.75 47.68
N THR A 172 -22.09 -2.12 48.97
CA THR A 172 -21.75 -1.25 50.09
C THR A 172 -20.44 -1.60 50.79
N GLY A 173 -19.79 -2.71 50.41
CA GLY A 173 -18.63 -3.26 51.11
C GLY A 173 -17.43 -2.32 51.26
N ASN A 174 -17.25 -1.35 50.38
CA ASN A 174 -16.14 -0.38 50.39
C ASN A 174 -16.60 1.06 50.71
N LEU A 175 -17.74 1.22 51.41
CA LEU A 175 -18.34 2.52 51.68
C LEU A 175 -18.40 2.83 53.17
N ASP A 176 -18.33 4.11 53.51
CA ASP A 176 -18.75 4.61 54.83
C ASP A 176 -20.22 4.47 55.00
N SER A 177 -20.69 4.46 56.28
CA SER A 177 -22.13 4.18 56.60
C SER A 177 -23.10 5.13 55.93
N ALA A 178 -22.79 6.40 55.83
CA ALA A 178 -23.66 7.40 55.19
C ALA A 178 -23.74 7.21 53.67
N SER A 179 -22.64 6.82 53.01
CA SER A 179 -22.61 6.49 51.58
C SER A 179 -23.30 5.18 51.30
N ALA A 180 -23.19 4.18 52.20
CA ALA A 180 -23.83 2.88 52.11
C ALA A 180 -25.37 3.02 52.21
N GLU A 181 -25.90 3.82 53.12
CA GLU A 181 -27.31 4.10 53.32
C GLU A 181 -27.90 4.72 52.01
N LYS A 182 -27.26 5.75 51.43
CA LYS A 182 -27.70 6.39 50.20
C LYS A 182 -27.75 5.41 49.02
N VAL A 183 -26.79 4.47 48.92
CA VAL A 183 -26.79 3.43 47.90
C VAL A 183 -27.96 2.47 48.10
N MET A 184 -28.23 1.99 49.31
CA MET A 184 -29.31 1.10 49.63
C MET A 184 -30.68 1.76 49.37
N GLU A 185 -30.82 3.04 49.81
CA GLU A 185 -32.07 3.80 49.50
C GLU A 185 -32.29 3.94 47.98
N THR A 186 -31.21 4.19 47.22
CA THR A 186 -31.30 4.30 45.76
C THR A 186 -31.74 2.96 45.16
N LEU A 187 -31.16 1.84 45.57
CA LEU A 187 -31.51 0.49 45.10
C LEU A 187 -32.95 0.10 45.49
N HIS A 188 -33.39 0.46 46.68
CA HIS A 188 -34.74 0.24 47.12
C HIS A 188 -35.78 1.04 46.27
N ARG A 189 -35.49 2.32 46.02
CA ARG A 189 -36.34 3.15 45.17
C ARG A 189 -36.53 2.53 43.76
N ILE A 190 -35.45 1.93 43.24
CA ILE A 190 -35.43 1.29 41.93
C ILE A 190 -36.16 -0.05 41.93
N SER A 191 -36.12 -0.80 43.06
CA SER A 191 -36.75 -2.11 43.12
C SER A 191 -38.27 -2.04 42.96
N LYS A 192 -38.92 -0.88 43.13
CA LYS A 192 -40.36 -0.71 42.93
C LYS A 192 -40.84 -1.08 41.53
N ASP A 193 -39.95 -0.82 40.53
CA ASP A 193 -40.24 -1.05 39.11
C ASP A 193 -39.37 -2.14 38.48
N ARG A 194 -38.43 -2.74 39.23
CA ARG A 194 -37.43 -3.71 38.72
C ARG A 194 -37.18 -4.82 39.75
N LEU A 195 -36.64 -5.94 39.28
CA LEU A 195 -36.03 -6.92 40.18
C LEU A 195 -34.63 -6.44 40.59
N VAL A 196 -34.38 -6.28 41.87
CA VAL A 196 -33.06 -6.00 42.43
C VAL A 196 -32.59 -7.19 43.25
N VAL A 197 -31.44 -7.77 42.87
CA VAL A 197 -30.82 -8.89 43.58
C VAL A 197 -29.43 -8.43 44.04
N ILE A 198 -29.20 -8.42 45.35
CA ILE A 198 -27.91 -8.09 45.93
C ILE A 198 -27.33 -9.24 46.73
N VAL A 199 -26.02 -9.38 46.68
CA VAL A 199 -25.25 -10.22 47.59
C VAL A 199 -24.57 -9.30 48.60
N THR A 200 -24.69 -9.57 49.86
CA THR A 200 -23.97 -8.83 50.95
C THR A 200 -23.69 -9.71 52.14
N HIS A 201 -22.56 -9.44 52.81
CA HIS A 201 -22.26 -10.03 54.09
C HIS A 201 -22.77 -9.15 55.26
N ASN A 202 -23.17 -7.90 54.94
CA ASN A 202 -23.76 -7.00 55.94
C ASN A 202 -25.29 -6.86 55.72
N TYR A 203 -26.05 -7.79 56.28
CA TYR A 203 -27.50 -7.78 56.16
C TYR A 203 -28.14 -6.59 56.90
N GLU A 204 -27.58 -6.14 58.02
CA GLU A 204 -28.14 -5.05 58.85
C GLU A 204 -28.32 -3.75 58.05
N GLN A 205 -27.41 -3.44 57.17
CA GLN A 205 -27.51 -2.27 56.27
C GLN A 205 -28.61 -2.40 55.23
N ALA A 206 -28.93 -3.61 54.85
CA ALA A 206 -29.93 -3.87 53.80
C ALA A 206 -31.32 -4.08 54.41
N ALA A 207 -31.40 -4.56 55.66
CA ALA A 207 -32.63 -5.00 56.35
C ALA A 207 -33.84 -4.05 56.27
N PRO A 208 -33.67 -2.69 56.34
CA PRO A 208 -34.80 -1.74 56.23
C PRO A 208 -35.45 -1.71 54.84
N TYR A 209 -34.78 -2.21 53.83
CA TYR A 209 -35.15 -2.05 52.42
C TYR A 209 -35.59 -3.36 51.73
N VAL A 210 -35.35 -4.50 52.37
CA VAL A 210 -35.45 -5.84 51.77
C VAL A 210 -36.88 -6.35 51.76
N THR A 211 -37.32 -6.84 50.62
CA THR A 211 -38.62 -7.55 50.52
C THR A 211 -38.47 -9.07 50.65
N ARG A 212 -37.26 -9.62 50.36
CA ARG A 212 -37.02 -11.07 50.44
C ARG A 212 -35.56 -11.34 50.82
N LYS A 213 -35.36 -12.22 51.80
CA LYS A 213 -34.05 -12.67 52.24
C LYS A 213 -33.82 -14.13 51.89
N ILE A 214 -32.69 -14.41 51.24
CA ILE A 214 -32.18 -15.73 50.92
C ILE A 214 -30.88 -15.95 51.69
N THR A 215 -30.78 -17.07 52.41
CA THR A 215 -29.58 -17.44 53.13
C THR A 215 -28.96 -18.67 52.45
N MET A 216 -27.68 -18.58 52.10
CA MET A 216 -26.90 -19.67 51.52
C MET A 216 -25.88 -20.22 52.48
N HIS A 217 -25.75 -21.56 52.52
CA HIS A 217 -24.69 -22.26 53.23
C HIS A 217 -24.18 -23.45 52.41
N ASP A 218 -22.89 -23.66 52.30
CA ASP A 218 -22.27 -24.75 51.51
C ASP A 218 -22.84 -24.96 50.13
N GLY A 219 -23.08 -23.88 49.39
CA GLY A 219 -23.61 -23.94 48.03
C GLY A 219 -25.08 -24.27 47.92
N ARG A 220 -25.86 -24.22 48.96
CA ARG A 220 -27.32 -24.50 48.99
C ARG A 220 -28.07 -23.34 49.63
N ILE A 221 -29.32 -23.16 49.21
CA ILE A 221 -30.27 -22.29 49.90
C ILE A 221 -30.78 -23.02 51.14
N ILE A 222 -30.58 -22.44 52.32
CA ILE A 222 -31.02 -22.97 53.61
C ILE A 222 -32.26 -22.23 54.15
N GLU A 223 -32.43 -20.97 53.74
CA GLU A 223 -33.60 -20.17 54.12
C GLU A 223 -34.01 -19.26 52.95
N ASP A 224 -35.30 -19.18 52.70
CA ASP A 224 -35.93 -18.27 51.73
C ASP A 224 -37.17 -17.65 52.36
N LYS A 225 -37.06 -16.37 52.74
CA LYS A 225 -38.07 -15.69 53.53
C LYS A 225 -38.53 -14.39 52.92
N LYS A 226 -39.80 -14.26 52.60
CA LYS A 226 -40.45 -12.99 52.26
C LYS A 226 -40.64 -12.18 53.54
N ILE A 227 -40.07 -10.95 53.58
CA ILE A 227 -40.05 -10.09 54.77
C ILE A 227 -41.11 -9.00 54.74
N GLN A 228 -41.27 -8.40 53.55
CA GLN A 228 -42.32 -7.42 53.26
C GLN A 228 -43.00 -7.83 51.95
N PRO A 229 -44.32 -7.51 51.79
CA PRO A 229 -44.94 -7.70 50.48
C PRO A 229 -44.11 -6.87 49.48
N ALA A 230 -43.89 -7.47 48.30
CA ALA A 230 -43.27 -6.75 47.18
C ALA A 230 -44.00 -5.42 47.04
N ALA A 231 -43.23 -4.31 46.93
CA ALA A 231 -43.81 -2.97 46.93
C ALA A 231 -44.66 -2.78 45.66
N GLY A 232 -45.96 -2.91 45.89
CA GLY A 232 -47.02 -2.72 44.86
C GLY A 232 -47.34 -3.99 44.11
N ASP A 233 -48.59 -4.39 44.14
CA ASP A 233 -49.25 -4.93 42.96
C ASP A 233 -49.02 -3.88 41.89
N LEU A 234 -47.97 -4.07 41.10
CA LEU A 234 -47.82 -3.34 39.84
C LEU A 234 -49.09 -3.65 39.07
N SER A 235 -49.93 -2.66 38.85
CA SER A 235 -51.15 -2.85 38.02
C SER A 235 -50.67 -3.53 36.74
N ASP A 236 -51.46 -4.51 36.26
CA ASP A 236 -51.11 -5.22 35.01
C ASP A 236 -50.76 -4.29 33.88
N ASP A 237 -51.28 -3.07 33.84
CA ASP A 237 -50.93 -1.96 32.92
C ASP A 237 -49.45 -1.52 32.97
N LYS A 238 -48.83 -1.43 34.16
CA LYS A 238 -47.40 -1.06 34.22
C LYS A 238 -46.46 -2.22 33.84
N MET A 239 -46.89 -3.45 34.10
CA MET A 239 -46.20 -4.66 33.67
C MET A 239 -46.30 -4.77 32.13
N GLU A 240 -47.43 -4.39 31.54
CA GLU A 240 -47.68 -4.39 30.10
C GLU A 240 -46.87 -3.31 29.37
N SER A 241 -46.63 -2.12 29.96
CA SER A 241 -45.78 -1.08 29.39
C SER A 241 -44.29 -1.46 29.33
N TYR A 242 -43.76 -2.26 30.27
CA TYR A 242 -42.45 -2.87 30.20
C TYR A 242 -42.35 -4.00 29.19
N LEU A 243 -43.46 -4.65 28.92
CA LEU A 243 -43.59 -5.79 28.00
C LEU A 243 -43.81 -5.34 26.54
N HIS A 244 -44.41 -4.14 26.34
CA HIS A 244 -44.81 -3.61 25.04
C HIS A 244 -44.40 -2.14 24.79
N PRO A 245 -43.11 -1.75 24.95
CA PRO A 245 -42.68 -0.36 24.77
C PRO A 245 -42.77 0.15 23.34
N GLU A 246 -43.05 -0.71 22.35
CA GLU A 246 -43.28 -0.32 20.96
C GLU A 246 -44.71 0.08 20.62
N GLU A 247 -45.72 -0.36 21.42
CA GLU A 247 -47.11 0.01 21.19
C GLU A 247 -47.37 1.44 21.68
N GLU A 248 -46.91 1.83 22.87
CA GLU A 248 -46.98 3.21 23.36
C GLU A 248 -46.22 4.19 22.43
N ARG A 249 -45.04 3.82 21.93
CA ARG A 249 -44.32 4.64 20.96
C ARG A 249 -44.97 4.69 19.59
N LYS A 250 -45.74 3.69 19.20
CA LYS A 250 -46.52 3.72 17.95
C LYS A 250 -47.77 4.59 18.11
N GLU A 251 -48.36 4.60 19.28
CA GLU A 251 -49.52 5.48 19.61
C GLU A 251 -49.06 6.93 19.79
N GLU A 252 -47.94 7.23 20.49
CA GLU A 252 -47.34 8.55 20.56
C GLU A 252 -46.86 9.09 19.20
N ALA A 253 -46.21 8.26 18.39
CA ALA A 253 -45.77 8.62 17.04
C ALA A 253 -46.95 8.71 16.05
N ALA A 254 -48.03 8.04 16.28
CA ALA A 254 -49.31 8.19 15.55
C ALA A 254 -50.02 9.45 15.95
N ALA A 255 -50.08 9.76 17.24
CA ALA A 255 -50.63 11.01 17.76
C ALA A 255 -49.84 12.26 17.33
N GLU A 256 -48.48 12.21 17.31
CA GLU A 256 -47.60 13.29 16.76
C GLU A 256 -47.74 13.44 15.24
N LYS A 257 -47.96 12.33 14.51
CA LYS A 257 -48.24 12.38 13.06
C LYS A 257 -49.65 12.90 12.74
N GLU A 258 -50.61 12.70 13.61
CA GLU A 258 -51.95 13.23 13.44
C GLU A 258 -52.02 14.72 13.77
N ALA A 259 -51.23 15.18 14.73
CA ALA A 259 -51.09 16.61 15.06
C ALA A 259 -50.28 17.41 14.01
N ALA A 260 -49.47 16.75 13.18
CA ALA A 260 -48.59 17.38 12.18
C ALA A 260 -49.13 17.40 10.74
N LYS A 261 -50.40 17.08 10.49
CA LYS A 261 -50.99 17.14 9.14
C LYS A 261 -51.42 18.57 8.75
N PRO A 262 -50.79 19.21 7.76
CA PRO A 262 -51.39 20.38 7.10
C PRO A 262 -52.51 19.93 6.17
N ARG A 263 -53.67 20.52 6.29
CA ARG A 263 -54.79 20.35 5.37
C ARG A 263 -54.50 20.96 4.02
N SER A 264 -54.46 20.10 2.96
CA SER A 264 -54.94 20.36 1.57
C SER A 264 -54.43 19.25 0.67
N GLY A 265 -55.32 18.48 0.06
CA GLY A 265 -55.95 18.69 -1.20
C GLY A 265 -55.32 17.90 -2.34
N GLY A 266 -55.97 16.79 -2.74
CA GLY A 266 -56.15 16.49 -4.15
C GLY A 266 -55.34 15.41 -4.85
N ARG A 267 -56.07 14.36 -5.28
CA ARG A 267 -55.95 13.53 -6.49
C ARG A 267 -54.97 12.35 -6.53
N ALA A 268 -55.43 11.14 -6.34
CA ALA A 268 -56.03 10.21 -7.32
C ALA A 268 -55.07 9.32 -8.15
N MET A 269 -55.38 7.99 -8.01
CA MET A 269 -55.14 6.88 -8.98
C MET A 269 -53.67 6.35 -9.11
N ARG A 270 -53.41 5.08 -9.12
CA ARG A 270 -54.12 3.85 -9.62
C ARG A 270 -53.37 2.58 -9.17
N ASN A 271 -54.17 1.56 -8.93
CA ASN A 271 -53.92 0.13 -8.88
C ASN A 271 -52.73 -0.43 -9.67
N VAL A 272 -52.16 -1.53 -9.17
CA VAL A 272 -52.27 -2.85 -9.81
C VAL A 272 -51.91 -3.94 -8.83
N GLU A 273 -52.75 -4.95 -8.78
CA GLU A 273 -52.64 -6.25 -8.10
C GLU A 273 -51.56 -7.14 -8.73
N ALA A 274 -51.02 -8.09 -7.96
CA ALA A 274 -50.85 -9.46 -8.43
C ALA A 274 -50.61 -10.41 -7.25
N GLU A 275 -51.50 -11.33 -7.12
CA GLU A 275 -51.49 -12.56 -6.30
C GLU A 275 -50.37 -13.53 -6.74
N THR A 276 -49.94 -14.37 -5.82
CA THR A 276 -49.94 -15.85 -5.82
C THR A 276 -49.13 -16.30 -4.61
N GLY A 277 -49.65 -17.00 -3.64
CA GLY A 277 -50.05 -18.37 -3.69
C GLY A 277 -48.99 -19.31 -3.10
N GLY A 278 -49.09 -19.77 -1.81
CA GLY A 278 -48.16 -20.78 -1.30
C GLY A 278 -48.33 -21.20 0.16
N LYS A 279 -49.24 -22.07 0.39
CA LYS A 279 -49.34 -23.13 1.42
C LYS A 279 -48.92 -22.85 2.87
N GLY A 280 -49.93 -22.75 3.70
CA GLY A 280 -49.88 -22.77 5.15
C GLY A 280 -49.20 -24.00 5.74
N ARG A 281 -48.32 -23.77 6.67
CA ARG A 281 -47.95 -24.70 7.73
C ARG A 281 -48.53 -24.16 9.03
N ARG A 282 -49.58 -24.80 9.51
CA ARG A 282 -50.12 -24.59 10.86
C ARG A 282 -49.00 -24.89 11.87
N LYS A 283 -48.34 -23.84 12.37
CA LYS A 283 -47.58 -23.95 13.63
C LYS A 283 -48.53 -23.84 14.78
N GLY A 284 -48.40 -24.81 15.68
CA GLY A 284 -49.20 -24.88 16.91
C GLY A 284 -49.15 -23.56 17.69
N ARG A 285 -50.21 -23.17 18.32
CA ARG A 285 -50.31 -22.13 19.33
C ARG A 285 -49.35 -22.49 20.49
N GLY A 286 -48.06 -22.16 20.35
CA GLY A 286 -47.17 -22.05 21.51
C GLY A 286 -47.71 -20.93 22.41
N ARG A 287 -47.75 -21.15 23.70
CA ARG A 287 -47.99 -20.11 24.71
C ARG A 287 -47.17 -18.89 24.39
N ARG A 288 -47.77 -17.72 24.14
CA ARG A 288 -47.08 -16.44 24.01
C ARG A 288 -46.27 -16.23 25.30
N ASN A 289 -44.97 -16.09 25.18
CA ASN A 289 -44.10 -15.75 26.30
C ASN A 289 -44.34 -14.27 26.62
N PRO A 290 -44.89 -13.90 27.79
CA PRO A 290 -45.18 -12.50 28.12
C PRO A 290 -43.94 -11.63 28.25
N PHE A 291 -42.72 -12.23 28.35
CA PHE A 291 -41.45 -11.54 28.46
C PHE A 291 -40.67 -11.48 27.12
N ALA A 292 -41.26 -11.99 26.02
CA ALA A 292 -40.58 -12.00 24.71
C ALA A 292 -40.38 -10.61 24.08
N GLU A 293 -41.07 -9.61 24.58
CA GLU A 293 -41.09 -8.24 24.05
C GLU A 293 -40.47 -7.22 25.02
N ALA A 294 -39.39 -7.59 25.73
CA ALA A 294 -38.59 -6.62 26.45
C ALA A 294 -38.01 -5.53 25.48
N PRO A 295 -37.73 -4.30 25.97
CA PRO A 295 -37.43 -3.17 25.13
C PRO A 295 -36.48 -3.51 23.98
N VAL A 296 -36.90 -3.19 22.75
CA VAL A 296 -36.11 -3.47 21.54
C VAL A 296 -34.78 -2.75 21.64
N TYR A 297 -33.79 -3.46 22.17
CA TYR A 297 -32.42 -2.94 22.19
C TYR A 297 -31.89 -2.86 20.78
N ARG A 298 -31.73 -1.65 20.25
CA ARG A 298 -31.17 -1.41 18.94
C ARG A 298 -29.72 -1.87 18.91
N LYS A 299 -29.26 -2.35 17.74
CA LYS A 299 -27.83 -2.64 17.55
C LYS A 299 -27.03 -1.34 17.75
N MET A 300 -25.88 -1.43 18.41
CA MET A 300 -24.95 -0.32 18.56
C MET A 300 -24.64 0.30 17.19
N SER A 301 -24.85 1.61 17.03
CA SER A 301 -24.65 2.30 15.76
C SER A 301 -23.16 2.33 15.37
N ALA A 302 -22.88 2.34 14.06
CA ALA A 302 -21.50 2.50 13.55
C ALA A 302 -20.85 3.80 14.06
N GLY A 303 -21.63 4.88 14.17
CA GLY A 303 -21.16 6.15 14.75
C GLY A 303 -20.74 6.04 16.22
N SER A 304 -21.43 5.21 17.01
CA SER A 304 -21.03 4.94 18.40
C SER A 304 -19.77 4.08 18.47
N GLN A 305 -19.61 3.08 17.57
CA GLN A 305 -18.38 2.29 17.48
C GLN A 305 -17.18 3.15 17.10
N LEU A 306 -17.34 4.02 16.09
CA LEU A 306 -16.31 4.97 15.66
C LEU A 306 -15.91 5.91 16.81
N ARG A 307 -16.90 6.49 17.52
CA ARG A 307 -16.63 7.39 18.65
C ARG A 307 -15.88 6.69 19.78
N LEU A 308 -16.25 5.44 20.11
CA LEU A 308 -15.52 4.68 21.12
C LEU A 308 -14.11 4.32 20.67
N GLY A 309 -13.92 3.89 19.42
CA GLY A 309 -12.59 3.60 18.85
C GLY A 309 -11.68 4.84 18.90
N VAL A 310 -12.16 5.98 18.37
CA VAL A 310 -11.40 7.24 18.41
C VAL A 310 -11.10 7.68 19.84
N ARG A 311 -12.11 7.69 20.74
CA ARG A 311 -11.94 8.05 22.14
C ARG A 311 -10.89 7.18 22.83
N ASN A 312 -10.97 5.87 22.63
CA ASN A 312 -10.05 4.93 23.28
C ASN A 312 -8.63 5.07 22.74
N THR A 313 -8.47 5.40 21.46
CA THR A 313 -7.16 5.67 20.87
C THR A 313 -6.41 6.78 21.60
N PHE A 314 -7.07 7.92 21.88
CA PHE A 314 -6.43 9.11 22.44
C PHE A 314 -6.48 9.21 23.98
N ASN A 315 -7.25 8.35 24.63
CA ASN A 315 -7.54 8.49 26.07
C ASN A 315 -6.38 8.09 26.99
N LEU A 316 -5.40 7.35 26.49
CA LEU A 316 -4.18 6.91 27.18
C LEU A 316 -2.95 7.39 26.40
N PRO A 317 -2.48 8.64 26.60
CA PRO A 317 -1.47 9.28 25.75
C PRO A 317 -0.15 8.50 25.66
N ALA A 318 0.34 7.94 26.75
CA ALA A 318 1.57 7.14 26.72
C ALA A 318 1.44 5.88 25.82
N LYS A 319 0.30 5.18 25.93
CA LYS A 319 0.04 3.99 25.11
C LYS A 319 -0.25 4.34 23.64
N PHE A 320 -0.87 5.50 23.42
CA PHE A 320 -1.07 6.07 22.10
C PHE A 320 0.28 6.35 21.41
N ILE A 321 1.17 7.09 22.09
CA ILE A 321 2.49 7.43 21.55
C ILE A 321 3.31 6.16 21.26
N LEU A 322 3.32 5.20 22.19
CA LEU A 322 4.05 3.95 21.99
C LEU A 322 3.53 3.18 20.75
N LEU A 323 2.22 3.04 20.63
CA LEU A 323 1.60 2.36 19.48
C LEU A 323 1.82 3.11 18.18
N LEU A 324 1.77 4.45 18.22
CA LEU A 324 2.06 5.32 17.09
C LEU A 324 3.50 5.16 16.61
N LEU A 325 4.47 5.16 17.54
CA LEU A 325 5.89 4.95 17.20
C LEU A 325 6.12 3.58 16.52
N VAL A 326 5.47 2.53 17.02
CA VAL A 326 5.54 1.21 16.39
C VAL A 326 4.99 1.25 14.95
N TYR A 327 3.82 1.86 14.76
CA TYR A 327 3.23 1.97 13.42
C TYR A 327 4.05 2.88 12.49
N LEU A 328 4.63 3.97 12.99
CA LEU A 328 5.55 4.83 12.23
C LEU A 328 6.79 4.05 11.79
N PHE A 329 7.41 3.32 12.72
CA PHE A 329 8.57 2.49 12.41
C PHE A 329 8.24 1.44 11.34
N VAL A 330 7.14 0.70 11.52
CA VAL A 330 6.72 -0.34 10.56
C VAL A 330 6.43 0.27 9.20
N THR A 331 5.70 1.38 9.16
CA THR A 331 5.36 2.06 7.90
C THR A 331 6.61 2.57 7.19
N ALA A 332 7.55 3.17 7.92
CA ALA A 332 8.81 3.65 7.36
C ALA A 332 9.70 2.49 6.88
N ALA A 333 9.77 1.39 7.64
CA ALA A 333 10.53 0.19 7.25
C ALA A 333 9.96 -0.44 5.98
N VAL A 334 8.63 -0.60 5.90
CA VAL A 334 7.95 -1.13 4.72
C VAL A 334 8.19 -0.25 3.50
N LEU A 335 8.06 1.09 3.65
CA LEU A 335 8.33 2.04 2.57
C LEU A 335 9.78 1.96 2.10
N SER A 336 10.74 1.99 3.02
CA SER A 336 12.17 1.91 2.71
C SER A 336 12.54 0.62 1.98
N GLN A 337 12.00 -0.51 2.44
CA GLN A 337 12.28 -1.80 1.85
C GLN A 337 11.66 -1.96 0.46
N TYR A 338 10.43 -1.47 0.30
CA TYR A 338 9.77 -1.46 -1.00
C TYR A 338 10.52 -0.55 -2.00
N ALA A 339 10.95 0.64 -1.57
CA ALA A 339 11.73 1.56 -2.38
C ALA A 339 13.07 0.95 -2.80
N SER A 340 13.79 0.30 -1.87
CA SER A 340 15.03 -0.42 -2.17
C SER A 340 14.83 -1.56 -3.17
N THR A 341 13.70 -2.27 -3.08
CA THR A 341 13.38 -3.33 -4.05
C THR A 341 13.06 -2.76 -5.43
N LYS A 342 12.37 -1.62 -5.49
CA LYS A 342 12.10 -0.91 -6.76
C LYS A 342 13.39 -0.43 -7.42
N GLN A 343 14.31 0.15 -6.65
CA GLN A 343 15.64 0.53 -7.11
C GLN A 343 16.38 -0.69 -7.68
N ALA A 344 16.43 -1.80 -6.93
CA ALA A 344 17.12 -3.01 -7.38
C ALA A 344 16.48 -3.63 -8.64
N LEU A 345 15.15 -3.57 -8.77
CA LEU A 345 14.46 -4.02 -9.98
C LEU A 345 14.78 -3.12 -11.18
N HIS A 346 14.83 -1.81 -10.98
CA HIS A 346 15.23 -0.86 -12.02
C HIS A 346 16.67 -1.12 -12.48
N SER A 347 17.63 -1.24 -11.54
CA SER A 347 19.01 -1.57 -11.89
C SER A 347 19.12 -2.92 -12.63
N ASN A 348 18.32 -3.92 -12.23
CA ASN A 348 18.29 -5.20 -12.94
C ASN A 348 17.67 -5.08 -14.36
N ASP A 349 16.72 -4.18 -14.55
CA ASP A 349 16.10 -3.91 -15.86
C ASP A 349 17.06 -3.21 -16.81
N LEU A 350 18.00 -2.41 -16.28
CA LEU A 350 19.05 -1.74 -17.04
C LEU A 350 20.23 -2.68 -17.40
N MET A 351 20.36 -3.83 -16.77
CA MET A 351 21.40 -4.85 -17.08
C MET A 351 21.08 -5.62 -18.37
N GLY A 352 20.87 -4.90 -19.47
CA GLY A 352 20.78 -5.49 -20.79
C GLY A 352 22.19 -5.74 -21.37
N TYR A 353 22.50 -6.94 -21.81
CA TYR A 353 23.81 -7.28 -22.36
C TYR A 353 23.70 -7.70 -23.83
N ASN A 354 24.07 -6.79 -24.73
CA ASN A 354 24.31 -7.15 -26.12
C ASN A 354 25.50 -6.36 -26.63
N ASN A 355 26.58 -7.08 -26.95
CA ASN A 355 27.83 -6.45 -27.42
C ASN A 355 27.74 -5.80 -28.80
N TYR A 356 26.63 -5.99 -29.55
CA TYR A 356 26.42 -5.40 -30.87
C TYR A 356 25.84 -3.98 -30.78
N PHE A 357 25.18 -3.62 -29.67
CA PHE A 357 24.52 -2.35 -29.51
C PHE A 357 25.19 -1.56 -28.38
N THR A 358 25.53 -0.31 -28.66
CA THR A 358 26.08 0.61 -27.65
C THR A 358 24.97 1.18 -26.76
N ASP A 359 23.78 1.36 -27.30
CA ASP A 359 22.56 1.71 -26.55
C ASP A 359 21.60 0.53 -26.53
N THR A 360 21.43 -0.03 -25.36
CA THR A 360 20.55 -1.19 -25.08
C THR A 360 19.27 -0.80 -24.34
N SER A 361 18.86 0.48 -24.41
CA SER A 361 17.64 0.98 -23.78
C SER A 361 16.42 0.10 -24.15
N PRO A 362 15.62 -0.35 -23.16
CA PRO A 362 14.44 -1.18 -23.39
C PRO A 362 13.40 -0.51 -24.28
N GLU A 363 13.36 0.80 -24.30
CA GLU A 363 12.45 1.60 -25.11
C GLU A 363 12.89 1.73 -26.58
N ARG A 364 14.10 1.30 -26.93
CA ARG A 364 14.65 1.42 -28.28
C ARG A 364 14.19 0.28 -29.18
N LEU A 365 13.59 0.62 -30.32
CA LEU A 365 13.25 -0.26 -31.42
C LEU A 365 14.04 0.14 -32.66
N ILE A 366 14.70 -0.81 -33.32
CA ILE A 366 15.41 -0.55 -34.60
C ILE A 366 14.47 -0.88 -35.73
N LEU A 367 14.30 0.08 -36.64
CA LEU A 367 13.39 -0.01 -37.78
C LEU A 367 14.14 -0.06 -39.08
N THR A 368 13.68 -0.94 -40.00
CA THR A 368 13.99 -0.95 -41.43
C THR A 368 12.71 -1.06 -42.21
N LYS A 369 12.67 -0.55 -43.42
CA LYS A 369 11.47 -0.70 -44.29
C LYS A 369 11.37 -2.12 -44.83
N LYS A 370 10.17 -2.66 -44.97
CA LYS A 370 9.94 -3.99 -45.54
C LYS A 370 10.29 -4.08 -47.02
N ASP A 371 10.18 -2.95 -47.74
CA ASP A 371 10.54 -2.83 -49.17
C ASP A 371 12.05 -2.66 -49.40
N GLY A 372 12.84 -2.54 -48.31
CA GLY A 372 14.27 -2.32 -48.38
C GLY A 372 14.67 -0.91 -48.79
N GLY A 373 13.72 0.03 -48.98
CA GLY A 373 13.96 1.40 -49.34
C GLY A 373 14.51 2.28 -48.22
N ALA A 374 15.09 3.42 -48.54
CA ALA A 374 15.49 4.44 -47.58
C ALA A 374 14.24 5.14 -46.96
N PHE A 375 14.39 5.60 -45.71
CA PHE A 375 13.36 6.41 -45.04
C PHE A 375 13.20 7.77 -45.73
N THR A 376 11.94 8.16 -45.94
CA THR A 376 11.58 9.48 -46.45
C THR A 376 11.13 10.42 -45.33
N THR A 377 11.01 11.71 -45.60
CA THR A 377 10.47 12.69 -44.65
C THR A 377 9.06 12.31 -44.21
N SER A 378 8.25 11.80 -45.14
CA SER A 378 6.88 11.33 -44.83
C SER A 378 6.85 10.13 -43.90
N ASP A 379 7.83 9.22 -44.00
CA ASP A 379 7.96 8.09 -43.08
C ASP A 379 8.18 8.60 -41.64
N TYR A 380 9.12 9.55 -41.47
CA TYR A 380 9.43 10.14 -40.14
C TYR A 380 8.25 10.92 -39.56
N GLU A 381 7.50 11.66 -40.37
CA GLU A 381 6.30 12.36 -39.93
C GLU A 381 5.20 11.38 -39.47
N SER A 382 5.08 10.25 -40.14
CA SER A 382 4.13 9.19 -39.77
C SER A 382 4.52 8.47 -38.51
N LEU A 383 5.79 8.14 -38.36
CA LEU A 383 6.33 7.51 -37.15
C LEU A 383 6.19 8.42 -35.92
N GLN A 384 6.45 9.73 -36.06
CA GLN A 384 6.36 10.68 -34.95
C GLN A 384 4.93 10.89 -34.47
N LYS A 385 3.92 10.60 -35.28
CA LYS A 385 2.48 10.70 -34.94
C LYS A 385 1.93 9.46 -34.23
N MET A 386 2.70 8.40 -34.11
CA MET A 386 2.26 7.19 -33.41
C MET A 386 2.09 7.46 -31.89
N ASP A 387 1.07 6.87 -31.29
CA ASP A 387 0.68 7.15 -29.89
C ASP A 387 1.80 6.91 -28.87
N ASN A 388 2.63 5.87 -29.08
CA ASN A 388 3.75 5.53 -28.20
C ASN A 388 5.10 6.06 -28.67
N ALA A 389 5.14 6.93 -29.71
CA ALA A 389 6.38 7.54 -30.19
C ALA A 389 6.85 8.62 -29.23
N ASP A 390 8.05 8.46 -28.72
CA ASP A 390 8.73 9.48 -27.93
C ASP A 390 9.57 10.38 -28.84
N TYR A 391 10.61 9.84 -29.44
CA TYR A 391 11.41 10.48 -30.45
C TYR A 391 12.00 9.46 -31.43
N ILE A 392 12.46 9.93 -32.57
CA ILE A 392 13.03 9.11 -33.63
C ILE A 392 14.41 9.64 -34.01
N ILE A 393 15.39 8.75 -34.03
CA ILE A 393 16.72 9.05 -34.55
C ILE A 393 16.77 8.62 -35.99
N LYS A 394 16.88 9.61 -36.88
CA LYS A 394 16.79 9.44 -38.34
C LYS A 394 17.92 8.62 -38.93
N GLY A 395 19.07 8.59 -38.30
CA GLY A 395 20.19 7.76 -38.72
C GLY A 395 20.89 7.28 -37.48
N ASP A 396 20.66 6.02 -37.12
CA ASP A 396 21.07 5.46 -35.84
C ASP A 396 22.49 4.82 -35.87
N ALA A 397 23.14 4.81 -37.01
CA ALA A 397 24.49 4.26 -37.13
C ALA A 397 25.51 4.88 -36.16
N GLY A 398 25.34 6.16 -35.82
CA GLY A 398 26.18 6.84 -34.84
C GLY A 398 26.00 6.34 -33.42
N ILE A 399 24.80 5.82 -33.07
CA ILE A 399 24.53 5.26 -31.74
C ILE A 399 25.42 4.02 -31.53
N ASP A 400 25.35 3.08 -32.45
CA ASP A 400 26.00 1.76 -32.29
C ASP A 400 27.48 1.80 -32.73
N THR A 401 27.91 2.76 -33.56
CA THR A 401 29.30 3.04 -33.78
C THR A 401 29.97 3.52 -32.51
N GLY A 402 29.29 4.36 -31.73
CA GLY A 402 29.81 4.99 -30.54
C GLY A 402 31.02 5.89 -30.79
N ILE A 403 31.35 6.70 -29.83
CA ILE A 403 32.58 7.50 -29.88
C ILE A 403 33.31 7.43 -28.54
N MET A 404 34.64 7.63 -28.62
CA MET A 404 35.49 7.73 -27.45
C MET A 404 36.31 9.00 -27.50
N PHE A 405 36.62 9.59 -26.37
CA PHE A 405 37.49 10.74 -26.24
C PHE A 405 38.93 10.29 -25.96
N GLU A 406 39.87 10.78 -26.72
CA GLU A 406 41.30 10.63 -26.39
C GLU A 406 41.61 11.54 -25.20
N SER A 407 41.70 10.99 -24.03
CA SER A 407 41.96 11.73 -22.78
C SER A 407 42.71 10.86 -21.77
N ASP A 408 43.71 11.49 -21.12
CA ASP A 408 44.43 10.89 -19.98
C ASP A 408 43.73 11.21 -18.65
N ASP A 409 42.79 12.16 -18.65
CA ASP A 409 42.14 12.66 -17.43
C ASP A 409 40.87 11.89 -17.05
N ILE A 410 40.09 11.45 -18.04
CA ILE A 410 38.79 10.83 -17.85
C ILE A 410 38.43 9.96 -19.06
N ASP A 411 37.90 8.78 -18.78
CA ASP A 411 37.38 7.90 -19.83
C ASP A 411 35.96 8.33 -20.19
N ILE A 412 35.81 8.88 -21.40
CA ILE A 412 34.51 9.28 -21.95
C ILE A 412 34.33 8.51 -23.25
N SER A 413 33.43 7.53 -23.19
CA SER A 413 33.06 6.73 -24.36
C SER A 413 31.56 6.38 -24.31
N GLY A 414 30.94 6.25 -25.47
CA GLY A 414 29.59 5.84 -25.56
C GLY A 414 28.83 6.16 -26.84
N PRO A 415 27.49 5.98 -26.83
CA PRO A 415 26.65 6.24 -27.99
C PRO A 415 26.64 7.74 -28.34
N MET A 416 26.55 8.02 -29.63
CA MET A 416 26.45 9.37 -30.15
C MET A 416 25.04 9.68 -30.63
N TYR A 417 24.48 10.79 -30.15
CA TYR A 417 23.15 11.24 -30.48
C TYR A 417 23.13 12.64 -31.12
N PRO A 418 22.16 12.92 -32.02
CA PRO A 418 21.91 14.29 -32.46
C PRO A 418 21.29 15.11 -31.31
N VAL A 419 21.76 16.38 -31.17
CA VAL A 419 21.29 17.26 -30.08
C VAL A 419 19.79 17.57 -30.14
N SER A 420 19.15 17.45 -31.31
CA SER A 420 17.70 17.59 -31.48
C SER A 420 16.89 16.56 -30.68
N CYS A 421 17.50 15.45 -30.29
CA CYS A 421 16.89 14.40 -29.47
C CYS A 421 17.11 14.55 -27.96
N LEU A 422 17.88 15.57 -27.54
CA LEU A 422 18.15 15.82 -26.12
C LEU A 422 16.94 16.53 -25.47
N LYS A 423 16.31 15.89 -24.49
CA LYS A 423 15.16 16.42 -23.76
C LYS A 423 15.54 17.23 -22.54
N GLU A 424 16.58 16.82 -21.87
CA GLU A 424 17.07 17.40 -20.63
C GLU A 424 17.81 18.69 -20.90
N LYS A 425 17.67 19.65 -20.00
CA LYS A 425 18.49 20.84 -20.01
C LYS A 425 19.86 20.54 -19.39
N PRO A 426 20.95 21.06 -19.92
CA PRO A 426 22.27 20.91 -19.28
C PRO A 426 22.22 21.35 -17.82
N THR A 427 22.67 20.47 -16.93
CA THR A 427 22.86 20.76 -15.50
C THR A 427 23.93 21.81 -15.33
N ILE A 428 24.99 21.74 -16.18
CA ILE A 428 26.11 22.66 -16.20
C ILE A 428 26.34 23.05 -17.67
N GLY A 429 26.57 24.33 -17.94
CA GLY A 429 26.90 24.81 -19.27
C GLY A 429 25.69 25.09 -20.18
N ARG A 430 25.79 24.76 -21.47
CA ARG A 430 24.79 25.05 -22.51
C ARG A 430 24.76 23.98 -23.61
N LEU A 431 23.75 24.04 -24.47
CA LEU A 431 23.66 23.21 -25.68
C LEU A 431 24.74 23.62 -26.74
N PRO A 432 25.18 22.67 -27.60
CA PRO A 432 26.15 22.93 -28.66
C PRO A 432 25.54 23.83 -29.75
N LYS A 433 26.38 24.74 -30.28
CA LYS A 433 26.04 25.66 -31.38
C LYS A 433 26.93 25.48 -32.61
N LYS A 434 28.05 24.81 -32.45
CA LYS A 434 29.05 24.56 -33.50
C LYS A 434 29.30 23.06 -33.62
N ASP A 435 29.65 22.60 -34.79
CA ASP A 435 29.99 21.18 -35.05
C ASP A 435 31.19 20.65 -34.25
N THR A 436 31.96 21.57 -33.64
CA THR A 436 33.09 21.25 -32.73
C THR A 436 32.68 21.32 -31.24
N GLU A 437 31.40 21.37 -30.94
CA GLU A 437 30.90 21.43 -29.56
C GLU A 437 30.03 20.18 -29.26
N VAL A 438 30.14 19.66 -28.02
CA VAL A 438 29.40 18.49 -27.56
C VAL A 438 28.79 18.71 -26.17
N VAL A 439 27.72 18.00 -25.89
CA VAL A 439 27.12 17.87 -24.55
C VAL A 439 27.24 16.42 -24.11
N LEU A 440 27.63 16.22 -22.86
CA LEU A 440 27.70 14.92 -22.24
C LEU A 440 26.45 14.69 -21.39
N VAL A 441 25.86 13.52 -21.48
CA VAL A 441 24.82 13.07 -20.55
C VAL A 441 25.39 11.90 -19.78
N ALA A 442 25.63 12.14 -18.49
CA ALA A 442 26.20 11.13 -17.60
C ALA A 442 25.06 10.47 -16.79
N ASP A 443 24.99 9.17 -16.94
CA ASP A 443 24.10 8.30 -16.22
C ASP A 443 24.76 7.83 -14.93
N PRO A 444 24.05 7.72 -13.78
CA PRO A 444 24.59 7.18 -12.53
C PRO A 444 25.27 5.79 -12.67
N GLU A 445 24.83 5.00 -13.63
CA GLU A 445 25.38 3.66 -13.90
C GLU A 445 26.66 3.71 -14.78
N CYS A 446 27.06 4.89 -15.33
CA CYS A 446 28.26 4.99 -16.15
C CYS A 446 29.53 5.08 -15.29
N TYR A 447 30.62 4.46 -15.79
CA TYR A 447 31.91 4.41 -15.09
C TYR A 447 32.49 5.79 -14.76
N SER A 448 32.21 6.80 -15.57
CA SER A 448 32.75 8.16 -15.43
C SER A 448 31.83 9.13 -14.70
N TYR A 449 30.67 8.67 -14.16
CA TYR A 449 29.69 9.57 -13.56
C TYR A 449 30.24 10.40 -12.40
N ASP A 450 30.90 9.76 -11.45
CA ASP A 450 31.44 10.45 -10.27
C ASP A 450 32.57 11.40 -10.67
N ALA A 451 33.42 10.97 -11.59
CA ALA A 451 34.52 11.81 -12.11
C ALA A 451 33.99 13.09 -12.84
N ILE A 452 32.92 12.92 -13.64
CA ILE A 452 32.26 14.05 -14.33
C ILE A 452 31.62 14.99 -13.31
N LYS A 453 30.98 14.44 -12.30
CA LYS A 453 30.31 15.18 -11.23
C LYS A 453 31.29 15.95 -10.34
N GLU A 454 32.47 15.36 -10.03
CA GLU A 454 33.55 16.02 -9.26
C GLU A 454 34.23 17.13 -10.05
N MET A 455 34.38 16.96 -11.36
CA MET A 455 34.93 18.00 -12.22
C MET A 455 34.06 19.25 -12.26
N ASP A 456 32.76 19.13 -12.12
CA ASP A 456 31.77 20.22 -12.17
C ASP A 456 32.04 21.14 -13.38
N LYS A 457 32.08 22.43 -13.15
CA LYS A 457 32.38 23.43 -14.22
C LYS A 457 33.76 23.31 -14.88
N LYS A 458 34.72 22.60 -14.29
CA LYS A 458 36.06 22.44 -14.83
C LYS A 458 36.10 21.61 -16.11
N ILE A 459 35.08 20.78 -16.36
CA ILE A 459 34.98 20.02 -17.61
C ILE A 459 34.61 20.90 -18.81
N LEU A 460 33.96 22.05 -18.58
CA LEU A 460 33.53 22.96 -19.63
C LEU A 460 34.75 23.62 -20.27
N GLY A 461 34.78 23.62 -21.60
CA GLY A 461 35.87 24.18 -22.39
C GLY A 461 37.05 23.24 -22.62
N LYS A 462 37.10 22.06 -21.98
CA LYS A 462 38.06 21.01 -22.28
C LYS A 462 37.88 20.54 -23.72
N LYS A 463 38.98 20.22 -24.38
CA LYS A 463 39.02 19.87 -25.81
C LYS A 463 39.64 18.50 -25.98
N TYR A 464 38.91 17.62 -26.63
CA TYR A 464 39.32 16.25 -26.87
C TYR A 464 39.28 15.91 -28.36
N TYR A 465 40.17 15.03 -28.80
CA TYR A 465 39.93 14.33 -30.04
C TYR A 465 38.96 13.20 -29.80
N ILE A 466 38.12 12.90 -30.80
CA ILE A 466 37.17 11.82 -30.75
C ILE A 466 37.41 10.83 -31.87
N ASP A 467 37.39 9.58 -31.52
CA ASP A 467 37.43 8.43 -32.42
C ASP A 467 36.19 7.54 -32.28
N ALA A 468 35.98 6.62 -33.21
CA ALA A 468 34.97 5.61 -33.11
C ALA A 468 35.31 4.63 -32.01
N LEU A 469 34.32 4.31 -31.13
CA LEU A 469 34.48 3.30 -30.10
C LEU A 469 34.65 1.91 -30.72
N ASN A 470 33.91 1.65 -31.80
CA ASN A 470 34.04 0.43 -32.59
C ASN A 470 34.98 0.67 -33.77
N SER A 471 36.27 0.40 -33.60
CA SER A 471 37.32 0.61 -34.60
C SER A 471 37.11 -0.18 -35.90
N MET A 472 36.34 -1.26 -35.89
CA MET A 472 35.96 -1.99 -37.10
C MET A 472 35.02 -1.19 -38.02
N ALA A 473 34.30 -0.20 -37.51
CA ALA A 473 33.40 0.64 -38.30
C ALA A 473 34.14 1.71 -39.10
N ILE A 474 35.40 2.06 -38.76
CA ILE A 474 36.19 3.06 -39.49
C ILE A 474 37.63 2.57 -39.59
N GLN A 475 37.90 1.83 -40.63
CA GLN A 475 39.28 1.46 -40.95
C GLN A 475 40.01 2.64 -41.62
N GLY A 476 41.24 2.91 -41.20
CA GLY A 476 42.12 3.75 -41.95
C GLY A 476 42.43 5.13 -41.40
N GLY A 477 42.51 5.30 -40.10
CA GLY A 477 43.12 6.43 -39.45
C GLY A 477 42.52 7.82 -39.70
N ASP A 478 41.36 7.92 -40.31
CA ASP A 478 40.64 9.18 -40.50
C ASP A 478 39.66 9.38 -39.35
N ARG A 479 39.91 10.36 -38.49
CA ARG A 479 39.05 10.68 -37.35
C ARG A 479 37.65 11.02 -37.78
N LEU A 480 36.63 10.60 -36.98
CA LEU A 480 35.25 10.97 -37.20
C LEU A 480 35.06 12.47 -37.37
N ILE A 481 35.75 13.26 -36.54
CA ILE A 481 35.82 14.71 -36.58
C ILE A 481 37.32 15.11 -36.56
N LYS A 482 37.77 15.87 -37.56
CA LYS A 482 39.19 16.29 -37.66
C LYS A 482 39.67 17.18 -36.52
N ASP A 483 38.81 18.07 -36.07
CA ASP A 483 39.11 19.05 -35.04
C ASP A 483 38.79 18.51 -33.64
N LYS A 484 39.50 19.04 -32.64
CA LYS A 484 39.11 18.75 -31.26
C LYS A 484 37.71 19.26 -30.97
N VAL A 485 36.88 18.43 -30.35
CA VAL A 485 35.58 18.86 -29.85
C VAL A 485 35.74 19.49 -28.48
N THR A 486 34.86 20.46 -28.19
CA THR A 486 34.85 21.19 -26.91
C THR A 486 33.58 20.75 -26.14
N VAL A 487 33.75 20.32 -24.90
CA VAL A 487 32.61 20.05 -24.00
C VAL A 487 32.02 21.40 -23.57
N VAL A 488 30.75 21.66 -23.93
CA VAL A 488 30.05 22.93 -23.63
C VAL A 488 28.92 22.79 -22.66
N GLY A 489 28.51 21.56 -22.35
CA GLY A 489 27.46 21.28 -21.37
C GLY A 489 27.53 19.84 -20.85
N VAL A 490 26.99 19.65 -19.69
CA VAL A 490 26.83 18.34 -19.06
C VAL A 490 25.42 18.24 -18.48
N VAL A 491 24.75 17.10 -18.67
CA VAL A 491 23.54 16.68 -17.99
C VAL A 491 23.93 15.56 -17.04
N LEU A 492 23.64 15.72 -15.76
CA LEU A 492 23.76 14.66 -14.77
C LEU A 492 22.36 14.09 -14.54
N LEU A 493 22.13 12.85 -14.94
CA LEU A 493 20.86 12.18 -14.70
C LEU A 493 20.74 11.79 -13.22
N SER A 494 19.51 11.72 -12.72
CA SER A 494 19.21 11.14 -11.42
C SER A 494 19.03 9.63 -11.56
N GLU A 495 19.10 8.89 -10.46
CA GLU A 495 18.97 7.42 -10.48
C GLU A 495 17.65 6.93 -11.08
N ASP A 496 16.53 7.65 -10.85
CA ASP A 496 15.21 7.33 -11.41
C ASP A 496 15.09 7.66 -12.91
N ALA A 497 15.96 8.52 -13.43
CA ALA A 497 16.05 8.88 -14.85
C ALA A 497 17.16 8.13 -15.58
N SER A 498 17.82 7.18 -14.90
CA SER A 498 18.90 6.36 -15.48
C SER A 498 18.41 5.57 -16.69
N ARG A 499 19.23 5.53 -17.71
CA ARG A 499 19.03 4.82 -18.99
C ARG A 499 20.11 3.77 -19.15
N SER A 500 19.79 2.63 -19.77
CA SER A 500 20.81 1.63 -20.07
C SER A 500 21.76 2.11 -21.15
N SER A 501 22.96 2.49 -20.77
CA SER A 501 24.06 2.88 -21.67
C SER A 501 25.25 1.91 -21.61
N ASN A 502 25.08 0.71 -21.08
CA ASN A 502 26.17 -0.27 -20.86
C ASN A 502 27.40 0.33 -20.13
N GLY A 503 27.18 1.23 -19.18
CA GLY A 503 28.23 1.91 -18.45
C GLY A 503 28.89 3.06 -19.21
N ASN A 504 28.37 3.48 -20.36
CA ASN A 504 28.92 4.50 -21.23
C ASN A 504 28.26 5.88 -20.97
N VAL A 505 28.96 6.94 -21.36
CA VAL A 505 28.44 8.31 -21.35
C VAL A 505 27.74 8.58 -22.69
N MET A 506 26.51 9.09 -22.68
CA MET A 506 25.83 9.49 -23.91
C MET A 506 26.35 10.84 -24.40
N ILE A 507 26.79 10.90 -25.66
CA ILE A 507 27.46 12.07 -26.24
C ILE A 507 26.54 12.70 -27.29
N TYR A 508 26.11 13.92 -27.03
CA TYR A 508 25.25 14.66 -27.95
C TYR A 508 26.04 15.67 -28.79
N VAL A 509 25.95 15.49 -30.12
CA VAL A 509 26.60 16.32 -31.14
C VAL A 509 25.55 17.11 -31.94
N THR A 510 25.98 18.07 -32.76
CA THR A 510 25.03 18.72 -33.70
C THR A 510 24.47 17.71 -34.70
N ASP A 511 23.25 17.94 -35.18
CA ASP A 511 22.59 17.08 -36.18
C ASP A 511 23.40 16.94 -37.47
N ASN A 512 24.17 17.99 -37.80
CA ASN A 512 25.08 18.02 -38.96
C ASN A 512 26.25 17.04 -38.81
N VAL A 513 26.78 16.91 -37.59
CA VAL A 513 27.85 15.94 -37.27
C VAL A 513 27.31 14.53 -37.34
N ALA A 514 26.13 14.30 -36.75
CA ALA A 514 25.45 12.99 -36.77
C ALA A 514 25.21 12.50 -38.21
N ALA A 515 24.74 13.38 -39.08
CA ALA A 515 24.52 13.05 -40.50
C ALA A 515 25.83 12.69 -41.26
N ARG A 516 26.92 13.39 -40.93
CA ARG A 516 28.23 13.07 -41.53
C ARG A 516 28.79 11.73 -41.05
N VAL A 517 28.56 11.37 -39.82
CA VAL A 517 28.97 10.07 -39.28
C VAL A 517 28.24 8.94 -39.99
N LEU A 518 26.95 9.11 -40.29
CA LEU A 518 26.16 8.11 -41.01
C LEU A 518 26.83 7.76 -42.38
N VAL A 519 27.25 8.77 -43.15
CA VAL A 519 27.90 8.54 -44.45
C VAL A 519 29.22 7.79 -44.30
N LYS A 520 30.02 8.15 -43.29
CA LYS A 520 31.29 7.47 -42.98
C LYS A 520 31.10 6.02 -42.55
N THR A 521 30.11 5.77 -41.73
CA THR A 521 29.79 4.41 -41.27
C THR A 521 29.30 3.54 -42.43
N ALA A 522 28.45 4.09 -43.31
CA ALA A 522 28.05 3.40 -44.55
C ALA A 522 29.21 3.00 -45.41
N ALA A 523 30.22 3.90 -45.56
CA ALA A 523 31.41 3.59 -46.33
C ALA A 523 32.26 2.49 -45.65
N ALA A 524 32.45 2.58 -44.36
CA ALA A 524 33.23 1.60 -43.58
C ALA A 524 32.60 0.18 -43.58
N SER A 525 31.26 0.08 -43.55
CA SER A 525 30.54 -1.19 -43.61
C SER A 525 30.37 -1.80 -45.00
N SER A 526 30.86 -1.14 -46.04
CA SER A 526 30.70 -1.57 -47.41
C SER A 526 31.88 -2.40 -47.89
N ALA A 527 31.56 -3.53 -48.54
CA ALA A 527 32.55 -4.28 -49.30
C ALA A 527 32.86 -3.51 -50.61
N VAL A 528 34.13 -3.33 -50.88
CA VAL A 528 34.63 -2.61 -52.08
C VAL A 528 35.36 -3.58 -52.98
N THR A 529 34.94 -3.61 -54.25
CA THR A 529 35.60 -4.40 -55.28
C THR A 529 36.00 -3.51 -56.45
N LEU A 530 37.23 -3.68 -56.90
CA LEU A 530 37.71 -3.01 -58.12
C LEU A 530 37.58 -3.95 -59.31
N ASP A 531 37.11 -3.41 -60.41
CA ASP A 531 36.90 -4.17 -61.67
C ASP A 531 37.66 -3.48 -62.82
N PHE A 532 38.52 -4.24 -63.46
CA PHE A 532 39.21 -3.82 -64.67
C PHE A 532 38.82 -4.77 -65.83
N ASN A 533 37.96 -4.35 -66.74
CA ASN A 533 37.50 -5.10 -67.86
C ASN A 533 36.94 -6.50 -67.48
N GLY A 534 36.18 -6.62 -66.40
CA GLY A 534 35.58 -7.87 -65.95
C GLY A 534 36.48 -8.70 -64.99
N THR A 535 37.71 -8.27 -64.75
CA THR A 535 38.61 -8.87 -63.75
C THR A 535 38.42 -8.15 -62.45
N LYS A 536 37.93 -8.87 -61.46
CA LYS A 536 37.65 -8.30 -60.11
C LYS A 536 38.81 -8.53 -59.17
N SER A 537 39.04 -7.57 -58.22
CA SER A 537 40.06 -7.73 -57.21
C SER A 537 39.72 -8.83 -56.20
N ASP A 538 40.67 -9.67 -55.82
CA ASP A 538 40.52 -10.72 -54.79
C ASP A 538 40.50 -10.17 -53.36
N TYR A 539 40.72 -8.84 -53.15
CA TYR A 539 40.75 -8.20 -51.85
C TYR A 539 39.37 -7.62 -51.45
N SER A 540 38.27 -8.23 -51.89
CA SER A 540 36.94 -7.81 -51.52
C SER A 540 36.79 -7.89 -49.99
N GLY A 541 36.54 -6.72 -49.34
CA GLY A 541 36.41 -6.60 -47.89
C GLY A 541 37.64 -5.99 -47.16
N MET A 542 38.79 -5.85 -47.83
CA MET A 542 39.96 -5.18 -47.25
C MET A 542 40.23 -3.79 -47.82
N GLN A 543 39.48 -3.38 -48.84
CA GLN A 543 39.68 -2.09 -49.52
C GLN A 543 38.72 -1.05 -48.94
N VAL A 544 39.21 0.11 -48.60
CA VAL A 544 38.44 1.24 -48.09
C VAL A 544 38.55 2.43 -49.06
N VAL A 545 37.42 3.06 -49.32
CA VAL A 545 37.33 4.25 -50.18
C VAL A 545 37.39 5.51 -49.32
N TYR A 546 38.31 6.42 -49.69
CA TYR A 546 38.49 7.69 -48.97
C TYR A 546 38.19 8.91 -49.86
N PRO A 547 37.54 9.95 -49.31
CA PRO A 547 37.37 11.20 -50.04
C PRO A 547 38.63 12.07 -49.95
N SER A 548 39.13 12.52 -51.10
CA SER A 548 40.24 13.49 -51.14
C SER A 548 39.98 14.63 -52.14
N LYS A 549 40.07 15.86 -51.69
CA LYS A 549 39.98 17.05 -52.55
C LYS A 549 41.10 17.15 -53.61
N LYS A 550 42.17 16.39 -53.44
CA LYS A 550 43.27 16.32 -54.38
C LYS A 550 43.00 15.46 -55.58
N VAL A 551 41.94 14.60 -55.47
CA VAL A 551 41.52 13.77 -56.60
C VAL A 551 40.47 14.52 -57.43
N PRO A 552 40.66 14.67 -58.76
CA PRO A 552 39.67 15.27 -59.61
C PRO A 552 38.35 14.46 -59.67
N LYS A 553 37.22 15.10 -59.99
CA LYS A 553 35.94 14.41 -60.20
C LYS A 553 36.04 13.39 -61.32
N GLY A 554 35.47 12.19 -61.09
CA GLY A 554 35.49 11.09 -62.08
C GLY A 554 36.83 10.36 -62.13
N GLU A 555 37.81 10.75 -61.36
CA GLU A 555 39.10 10.05 -61.26
C GLU A 555 39.20 9.29 -59.93
N VAL A 556 40.07 8.28 -59.93
CA VAL A 556 40.40 7.47 -58.78
C VAL A 556 41.94 7.37 -58.68
N TYR A 557 42.42 7.43 -57.44
CA TYR A 557 43.83 7.13 -57.15
C TYR A 557 43.87 5.81 -56.39
N ILE A 558 44.73 4.87 -56.89
CA ILE A 558 44.89 3.52 -56.39
C ILE A 558 46.35 3.27 -56.03
N SER A 559 46.63 2.28 -55.20
CA SER A 559 47.99 1.92 -54.86
C SER A 559 48.66 1.14 -56.01
N GLU A 560 49.98 1.05 -55.94
CA GLU A 560 50.76 0.23 -56.85
C GLU A 560 50.40 -1.24 -56.68
N ASP A 561 50.16 -1.72 -55.47
CA ASP A 561 49.76 -3.10 -55.18
C ASP A 561 48.41 -3.44 -55.82
N GLN A 562 47.47 -2.51 -55.78
CA GLN A 562 46.16 -2.69 -56.45
C GLN A 562 46.31 -2.67 -57.97
N ALA A 563 47.21 -1.81 -58.51
CA ALA A 563 47.43 -1.75 -59.94
C ALA A 563 48.13 -3.02 -60.47
N TYR A 564 49.07 -3.59 -59.70
CA TYR A 564 49.82 -4.80 -60.07
C TYR A 564 48.95 -6.02 -60.26
N GLN A 565 47.80 -6.10 -59.58
CA GLN A 565 46.84 -7.20 -59.71
C GLN A 565 46.24 -7.28 -61.14
N PHE A 566 46.20 -6.16 -61.86
CA PHE A 566 45.47 -6.04 -63.11
C PHE A 566 46.39 -5.68 -64.30
N TYR A 567 47.51 -4.96 -64.04
CA TYR A 567 48.37 -4.42 -65.04
C TYR A 567 49.87 -4.49 -64.62
N GLU A 568 50.76 -4.52 -65.58
CA GLU A 568 52.16 -4.26 -65.34
C GLU A 568 52.37 -2.88 -64.77
N GLU A 569 53.51 -2.62 -64.09
CA GLU A 569 53.90 -1.37 -63.39
C GLU A 569 53.57 -0.13 -64.26
N GLY A 570 52.74 0.79 -63.72
CA GLY A 570 52.41 2.05 -64.41
C GLY A 570 51.32 1.96 -65.53
N ALA A 571 51.01 0.77 -66.03
CA ALA A 571 50.00 0.60 -67.10
C ALA A 571 48.56 0.91 -66.76
N ALA A 572 48.26 0.98 -65.46
CA ALA A 572 46.90 1.28 -64.99
C ALA A 572 46.50 2.74 -65.14
N ARG A 573 47.42 3.66 -65.18
CA ARG A 573 47.13 5.10 -65.31
C ARG A 573 46.41 5.43 -66.61
N GLY A 574 45.34 6.21 -66.53
CA GLY A 574 44.51 6.59 -67.65
C GLY A 574 43.47 5.53 -68.12
N LYS A 575 43.49 4.33 -67.58
CA LYS A 575 42.52 3.28 -67.84
C LYS A 575 41.23 3.52 -67.03
N THR A 576 40.13 2.92 -67.46
CA THR A 576 38.86 2.92 -66.75
C THR A 576 38.82 1.78 -65.78
N MET A 577 38.38 2.04 -64.55
CA MET A 577 38.22 1.10 -63.47
C MET A 577 36.79 1.18 -62.96
N GLY A 578 36.11 0.06 -62.83
CA GLY A 578 34.84 -0.07 -62.16
C GLY A 578 35.09 -0.15 -60.65
N LEU A 579 34.38 0.68 -59.88
CA LEU A 579 34.32 0.64 -58.43
C LEU A 579 32.94 0.09 -58.06
N HIS A 580 32.91 -1.12 -57.51
CA HIS A 580 31.71 -1.75 -56.99
C HIS A 580 31.70 -1.65 -55.45
N VAL A 581 30.63 -1.11 -54.91
CA VAL A 581 30.44 -0.92 -53.48
C VAL A 581 29.15 -1.64 -53.09
N LYS A 582 29.22 -2.52 -52.12
CA LYS A 582 28.04 -3.27 -51.63
C LYS A 582 28.08 -3.32 -50.11
N ASN A 583 26.94 -3.00 -49.53
CA ASN A 583 26.67 -3.25 -48.10
C ASN A 583 25.32 -3.94 -47.93
N HIS A 584 24.86 -4.04 -46.67
CA HIS A 584 23.57 -4.67 -46.37
C HIS A 584 22.36 -3.96 -46.98
N TYR A 585 22.48 -2.67 -47.28
CA TYR A 585 21.35 -1.82 -47.65
C TYR A 585 21.33 -1.45 -49.15
N PHE A 586 22.50 -1.29 -49.78
CA PHE A 586 22.58 -0.90 -51.19
C PHE A 586 23.81 -1.50 -51.89
N GLU A 587 23.72 -1.48 -53.24
CA GLU A 587 24.82 -1.88 -54.14
C GLU A 587 24.93 -0.81 -55.22
N GLU A 588 26.12 -0.21 -55.34
CA GLU A 588 26.44 0.83 -56.33
C GLU A 588 27.69 0.45 -57.15
N SER A 589 27.64 0.75 -58.42
CA SER A 589 28.73 0.51 -59.35
C SER A 589 28.99 1.76 -60.18
N ARG A 590 30.22 2.23 -60.19
CA ARG A 590 30.63 3.43 -60.97
C ARG A 590 31.96 3.25 -61.61
N ASP A 591 32.10 3.76 -62.81
CA ASP A 591 33.35 3.79 -63.53
C ASP A 591 34.14 5.07 -63.25
N PHE A 592 35.39 4.90 -63.01
CA PHE A 592 36.36 5.97 -62.76
C PHE A 592 37.54 5.81 -63.67
N ARG A 593 38.16 6.94 -64.02
CA ARG A 593 39.44 6.96 -64.67
C ARG A 593 40.56 6.88 -63.64
N VAL A 594 41.51 5.97 -63.78
CA VAL A 594 42.70 5.95 -62.90
C VAL A 594 43.58 7.18 -63.19
N GLY A 595 43.52 8.15 -62.30
CA GLY A 595 44.28 9.40 -62.42
C GLY A 595 45.77 9.26 -62.05
N GLN A 596 46.02 8.62 -60.90
CA GLN A 596 47.34 8.33 -60.41
C GLN A 596 47.41 6.92 -59.77
N VAL A 597 48.60 6.32 -59.86
CA VAL A 597 49.00 5.16 -59.09
C VAL A 597 50.03 5.63 -58.06
N PHE A 598 49.82 5.39 -56.81
CA PHE A 598 50.70 5.85 -55.74
C PHE A 598 51.45 4.73 -55.05
N LYS A 599 52.67 5.07 -54.58
CA LYS A 599 53.43 4.22 -53.68
C LYS A 599 53.28 4.66 -52.26
N ALA A 600 53.52 3.78 -51.28
CA ALA A 600 53.40 4.05 -49.86
C ALA A 600 54.26 5.25 -49.42
N ASP A 601 55.41 5.49 -50.05
CA ASP A 601 56.32 6.59 -49.76
C ASP A 601 55.86 7.94 -50.30
N ASN A 602 55.05 7.98 -51.35
CA ASN A 602 54.65 9.25 -52.02
C ASN A 602 53.18 9.68 -51.73
N ILE A 603 52.39 8.84 -51.19
CA ILE A 603 50.95 9.06 -50.96
C ILE A 603 50.68 10.31 -50.10
N ARG A 604 51.51 10.55 -49.09
CA ARG A 604 51.45 11.73 -48.24
C ARG A 604 51.46 13.04 -49.00
N ASN A 605 52.46 13.19 -49.84
CA ASN A 605 52.67 14.41 -50.65
C ASN A 605 51.55 14.54 -51.72
N LEU A 606 51.20 13.45 -52.32
CA LEU A 606 50.19 13.40 -53.38
C LEU A 606 48.79 13.80 -52.87
N LEU A 607 48.39 13.28 -51.72
CA LEU A 607 47.05 13.51 -51.15
C LEU A 607 47.07 14.63 -50.09
N GLY A 608 48.23 15.13 -49.66
CA GLY A 608 48.32 16.13 -48.60
C GLY A 608 47.94 15.65 -47.23
N LEU A 609 48.17 14.34 -46.91
CA LEU A 609 47.82 13.71 -45.64
C LEU A 609 48.77 14.13 -44.52
N SER A 610 48.26 14.21 -43.28
CA SER A 610 49.07 14.52 -42.10
C SER A 610 49.92 13.32 -41.66
N LYS A 611 50.95 13.56 -40.84
CA LYS A 611 51.97 12.59 -40.43
C LYS A 611 51.45 11.35 -39.74
N ASN A 612 50.26 11.41 -39.19
CA ASN A 612 49.68 10.34 -38.35
C ASN A 612 48.72 9.39 -39.09
N ASN A 613 48.43 9.57 -40.39
CA ASN A 613 47.32 8.91 -41.06
C ASN A 613 47.73 7.98 -42.20
N TYR A 614 48.95 7.42 -42.25
CA TYR A 614 49.31 6.72 -43.48
C TYR A 614 50.02 5.38 -43.33
N ASP A 615 50.09 4.85 -42.15
CA ASP A 615 51.06 3.79 -41.88
C ASP A 615 50.72 2.38 -42.38
N GLU A 616 49.56 2.12 -42.97
CA GLU A 616 49.23 0.72 -43.23
C GLU A 616 48.41 0.42 -44.49
N TYR A 617 48.14 1.42 -45.38
CA TYR A 617 47.04 1.20 -46.32
C TYR A 617 47.42 1.25 -47.78
N THR A 618 48.13 0.27 -48.20
CA THR A 618 48.40 0.02 -49.63
C THR A 618 47.14 -0.42 -50.38
N SER A 619 46.07 -0.75 -49.66
CA SER A 619 44.77 -1.19 -50.24
C SER A 619 43.73 -0.08 -50.36
N ASN A 620 44.01 1.16 -50.01
CA ASN A 620 43.05 2.25 -50.02
C ASN A 620 42.79 2.82 -51.40
N VAL A 621 41.56 3.20 -51.64
CA VAL A 621 41.12 3.86 -52.86
C VAL A 621 40.73 5.29 -52.56
N TYR A 622 41.21 6.28 -53.34
CA TYR A 622 40.88 7.67 -53.11
C TYR A 622 40.10 8.26 -54.29
N ILE A 623 38.97 8.89 -54.00
CA ILE A 623 38.06 9.53 -54.95
C ILE A 623 37.71 10.95 -54.53
N ASN A 624 37.14 11.74 -55.47
CA ASN A 624 36.67 13.08 -55.12
C ASN A 624 35.54 13.05 -54.07
N PRO A 625 35.48 14.00 -53.12
CA PRO A 625 34.41 14.04 -52.09
C PRO A 625 32.99 14.09 -52.69
N SER A 626 32.83 14.71 -53.84
CA SER A 626 31.50 14.75 -54.50
C SER A 626 31.08 13.38 -55.02
N ASP A 627 32.02 12.57 -55.52
CA ASP A 627 31.74 11.22 -56.00
C ASP A 627 31.60 10.25 -54.86
N TYR A 628 32.38 10.42 -53.81
CA TYR A 628 32.22 9.70 -52.54
C TYR A 628 30.82 9.87 -51.94
N ASN A 629 30.36 11.14 -51.82
CA ASN A 629 28.97 11.37 -51.33
C ASN A 629 27.89 10.77 -52.22
N LYS A 630 28.09 10.74 -53.59
CA LYS A 630 27.13 10.11 -54.49
C LYS A 630 27.06 8.60 -54.29
N ILE A 631 28.12 7.96 -53.85
CA ILE A 631 28.16 6.51 -53.61
C ILE A 631 27.59 6.16 -52.25
N PHE A 632 28.01 6.87 -51.19
CA PHE A 632 27.73 6.45 -49.84
C PHE A 632 26.58 7.20 -49.15
N ASN A 633 26.09 8.31 -49.70
CA ASN A 633 24.93 9.03 -49.19
C ASN A 633 23.67 8.65 -49.95
N GLN A 634 23.27 7.39 -49.81
CA GLN A 634 22.05 6.80 -50.49
C GLN A 634 20.79 6.99 -49.68
N GLY A 635 20.87 7.63 -48.51
CA GLY A 635 19.77 7.83 -47.56
C GLY A 635 19.94 7.05 -46.30
N ASN A 636 18.90 7.08 -45.45
CA ASN A 636 18.86 6.37 -44.20
C ASN A 636 18.02 5.09 -44.39
N PHE A 637 18.60 3.93 -44.24
CA PHE A 637 17.91 2.63 -44.35
C PHE A 637 17.54 2.05 -43.01
N GLN A 638 18.09 2.55 -41.91
CA GLN A 638 17.86 2.13 -40.55
C GLN A 638 17.64 3.33 -39.65
N SER A 639 16.68 3.24 -38.73
CA SER A 639 16.32 4.32 -37.80
C SER A 639 15.96 3.73 -36.46
N SER A 640 16.25 4.44 -35.38
CA SER A 640 15.79 4.06 -34.04
C SER A 640 14.53 4.81 -33.66
N PHE A 641 13.55 4.06 -33.21
CA PHE A 641 12.29 4.54 -32.65
C PHE A 641 12.32 4.32 -31.14
N PHE A 642 12.18 5.38 -30.36
CA PHE A 642 12.11 5.29 -28.90
C PHE A 642 10.66 5.41 -28.44
N MET A 643 10.24 4.47 -27.58
CA MET A 643 8.89 4.41 -27.02
C MET A 643 8.78 5.29 -25.78
N LYS A 644 7.57 5.82 -25.51
CA LYS A 644 7.25 6.50 -24.23
C LYS A 644 7.05 5.52 -23.09
N ASP A 645 6.46 4.36 -23.39
CA ASP A 645 6.15 3.32 -22.40
C ASP A 645 6.54 1.94 -22.97
N GLU A 646 7.53 1.32 -22.37
CA GLU A 646 8.01 -0.02 -22.71
C GLU A 646 6.92 -1.09 -22.59
N LYS A 647 5.96 -0.92 -21.69
CA LYS A 647 4.86 -1.88 -21.48
C LYS A 647 3.96 -2.03 -22.69
N LEU A 648 3.96 -1.04 -23.57
CA LEU A 648 3.21 -1.05 -24.82
C LEU A 648 4.05 -1.59 -26.00
N SER A 649 5.22 -2.20 -25.75
CA SER A 649 6.12 -2.72 -26.78
C SER A 649 5.42 -3.61 -27.80
N ASP A 650 4.72 -4.64 -27.36
CA ASP A 650 4.03 -5.60 -28.25
C ASP A 650 2.99 -4.94 -29.17
N SER A 651 2.23 -3.98 -28.66
CA SER A 651 1.23 -3.23 -29.43
C SER A 651 1.90 -2.27 -30.41
N THR A 652 3.00 -1.63 -29.99
CA THR A 652 3.79 -0.72 -30.81
C THR A 652 4.48 -1.45 -31.95
N VAL A 653 5.08 -2.61 -31.69
CA VAL A 653 5.69 -3.48 -32.72
C VAL A 653 4.67 -3.87 -33.76
N LYS A 654 3.48 -4.35 -33.37
CA LYS A 654 2.40 -4.72 -34.31
C LYS A 654 1.93 -3.53 -35.15
N ALA A 655 1.83 -2.33 -34.56
CA ALA A 655 1.47 -1.11 -35.28
C ALA A 655 2.53 -0.74 -36.33
N LEU A 656 3.80 -0.79 -35.97
CA LEU A 656 4.93 -0.52 -36.85
C LEU A 656 5.03 -1.55 -37.98
N GLU A 657 4.86 -2.83 -37.66
CA GLU A 657 4.85 -3.90 -38.68
C GLU A 657 3.70 -3.74 -39.69
N SER A 658 2.53 -3.31 -39.21
CA SER A 658 1.36 -3.04 -40.03
C SER A 658 1.57 -1.80 -40.91
N ALA A 659 2.36 -0.83 -40.45
CA ALA A 659 2.76 0.36 -41.20
C ALA A 659 3.87 0.11 -42.24
N GLY A 660 4.38 -1.13 -42.35
CA GLY A 660 5.33 -1.51 -43.41
C GLY A 660 6.78 -1.55 -42.97
N TYR A 661 7.04 -1.55 -41.67
CA TYR A 661 8.39 -1.64 -41.11
C TYR A 661 8.73 -3.06 -40.63
N LYS A 662 10.00 -3.43 -40.66
CA LYS A 662 10.58 -4.54 -39.90
C LYS A 662 11.10 -3.95 -38.61
N VAL A 663 10.76 -4.60 -37.51
CA VAL A 663 11.11 -4.10 -36.18
C VAL A 663 12.04 -5.09 -35.48
N LEU A 664 13.16 -4.58 -35.00
CA LEU A 664 14.05 -5.32 -34.08
C LEU A 664 13.89 -4.73 -32.69
N VAL A 665 13.39 -5.53 -31.77
CA VAL A 665 13.30 -5.17 -30.35
C VAL A 665 14.64 -5.49 -29.70
N ILE A 666 15.37 -4.47 -29.25
CA ILE A 666 16.71 -4.67 -28.69
C ILE A 666 16.70 -5.58 -27.47
N LYS A 667 15.69 -5.45 -26.61
CA LYS A 667 15.49 -6.30 -25.45
C LYS A 667 15.41 -7.80 -25.81
N ASP A 668 14.85 -8.16 -26.97
CA ASP A 668 14.74 -9.55 -27.39
C ASP A 668 16.05 -10.10 -27.98
N THR A 669 17.04 -9.24 -28.23
CA THR A 669 18.36 -9.64 -28.72
C THR A 669 19.35 -10.00 -27.60
N PHE A 670 18.96 -9.82 -26.35
CA PHE A 670 19.79 -10.24 -25.22
C PHE A 670 19.99 -11.76 -25.25
N THR A 671 21.19 -12.18 -24.96
CA THR A 671 21.53 -13.62 -24.92
C THR A 671 20.70 -14.32 -23.86
N ASP A 672 20.23 -15.55 -24.13
CA ASP A 672 19.43 -16.38 -23.21
C ASP A 672 20.04 -16.46 -21.79
N ALA A 673 21.35 -16.45 -21.67
CA ALA A 673 22.06 -16.45 -20.40
C ALA A 673 21.77 -15.19 -19.56
N THR A 674 21.67 -14.01 -20.21
CA THR A 674 21.44 -12.72 -19.52
C THR A 674 19.97 -12.56 -19.13
N GLY A 675 19.06 -12.96 -20.01
CA GLY A 675 17.62 -12.97 -19.70
C GLY A 675 17.27 -13.92 -18.55
N GLY A 676 17.89 -15.11 -18.52
CA GLY A 676 17.76 -16.06 -17.41
C GLY A 676 18.31 -15.48 -16.09
N TYR A 677 19.45 -14.82 -16.13
CA TYR A 677 20.06 -14.20 -14.95
C TYR A 677 19.20 -13.04 -14.39
N ALA A 678 18.74 -12.16 -15.26
CA ALA A 678 17.86 -11.05 -14.88
C ALA A 678 16.52 -11.56 -14.30
N PHE A 679 15.93 -12.62 -14.89
CA PHE A 679 14.75 -13.28 -14.35
C PHE A 679 14.99 -13.86 -12.93
N ILE A 680 16.13 -14.53 -12.73
CA ILE A 680 16.52 -15.07 -11.43
C ILE A 680 16.68 -13.95 -10.40
N LEU A 681 17.36 -12.85 -10.74
CA LEU A 681 17.52 -11.69 -9.84
C LEU A 681 16.18 -11.04 -9.48
N ARG A 682 15.27 -10.89 -10.46
CA ARG A 682 13.89 -10.41 -10.20
C ARG A 682 13.15 -11.34 -9.25
N LEU A 683 13.21 -12.65 -9.48
CA LEU A 683 12.59 -13.64 -8.62
C LEU A 683 13.14 -13.58 -7.20
N PHE A 684 14.47 -13.52 -7.03
CA PHE A 684 15.11 -13.37 -5.72
C PHE A 684 14.69 -12.06 -5.01
N SER A 685 14.64 -10.96 -5.73
CA SER A 685 14.20 -9.66 -5.18
C SER A 685 12.75 -9.71 -4.68
N MET A 686 11.86 -10.35 -5.44
CA MET A 686 10.46 -10.53 -5.03
C MET A 686 10.31 -11.48 -3.84
N VAL A 687 11.05 -12.60 -3.83
CA VAL A 687 11.05 -13.55 -2.71
C VAL A 687 11.59 -12.89 -1.44
N ARG A 688 12.68 -12.13 -1.56
CA ARG A 688 13.25 -11.36 -0.45
C ARG A 688 12.23 -10.38 0.11
N LEU A 689 11.59 -9.59 -0.75
CA LEU A 689 10.56 -8.64 -0.34
C LEU A 689 9.41 -9.33 0.40
N ALA A 690 8.93 -10.47 -0.11
CA ALA A 690 7.87 -11.25 0.53
C ALA A 690 8.28 -11.76 1.92
N LEU A 691 9.50 -12.29 2.06
CA LEU A 691 10.04 -12.74 3.34
C LEU A 691 10.15 -11.59 4.35
N GLU A 692 10.65 -10.43 3.92
CA GLU A 692 10.77 -9.24 4.76
C GLU A 692 9.41 -8.73 5.24
N PHE A 693 8.39 -8.71 4.37
CA PHE A 693 7.01 -8.41 4.77
C PHE A 693 6.48 -9.40 5.80
N ILE A 694 6.76 -10.69 5.65
CA ILE A 694 6.36 -11.73 6.61
C ILE A 694 7.02 -11.48 7.97
N VAL A 695 8.32 -11.22 8.00
CA VAL A 695 9.08 -10.93 9.23
C VAL A 695 8.54 -9.67 9.91
N LEU A 696 8.37 -8.57 9.16
CA LEU A 696 7.81 -7.33 9.67
C LEU A 696 6.37 -7.50 10.20
N PHE A 697 5.55 -8.33 9.54
CA PHE A 697 4.23 -8.69 10.03
C PHE A 697 4.28 -9.37 11.39
N PHE A 698 5.14 -10.37 11.58
CA PHE A 698 5.24 -11.09 12.85
C PHE A 698 5.82 -10.22 13.97
N ILE A 699 6.83 -9.41 13.67
CA ILE A 699 7.40 -8.45 14.65
C ILE A 699 6.31 -7.45 15.06
N SER A 700 5.62 -6.84 14.09
CA SER A 700 4.54 -5.89 14.34
C SER A 700 3.42 -6.51 15.15
N TYR A 701 3.00 -7.73 14.80
CA TYR A 701 1.98 -8.48 15.54
C TYR A 701 2.42 -8.72 16.98
N ALA A 702 3.66 -9.15 17.22
CA ALA A 702 4.17 -9.41 18.56
C ALA A 702 4.18 -8.15 19.43
N VAL A 703 4.68 -7.03 18.91
CA VAL A 703 4.77 -5.76 19.62
C VAL A 703 3.38 -5.16 19.88
N ILE A 704 2.52 -5.12 18.84
CA ILE A 704 1.15 -4.63 19.00
C ILE A 704 0.38 -5.49 19.99
N ARG A 705 0.55 -6.81 19.96
CA ARG A 705 -0.05 -7.72 20.94
C ARG A 705 0.41 -7.41 22.37
N LEU A 706 1.69 -7.14 22.57
CA LEU A 706 2.22 -6.79 23.90
C LEU A 706 1.58 -5.50 24.43
N ILE A 707 1.51 -4.47 23.60
CA ILE A 707 0.88 -3.18 23.95
C ILE A 707 -0.62 -3.36 24.21
N MET A 708 -1.30 -4.12 23.35
CA MET A 708 -2.74 -4.33 23.46
C MET A 708 -3.13 -5.22 24.63
N ARG A 709 -2.23 -6.09 25.14
CA ARG A 709 -2.48 -6.88 26.37
C ARG A 709 -2.85 -5.97 27.54
N SER A 710 -2.22 -4.83 27.66
CA SER A 710 -2.53 -3.85 28.70
C SER A 710 -3.90 -3.15 28.54
N ARG A 711 -4.62 -3.41 27.45
CA ARG A 711 -5.98 -2.90 27.15
C ARG A 711 -7.06 -3.99 27.26
N ASN A 712 -6.69 -5.23 27.56
CA ASN A 712 -7.64 -6.33 27.66
C ASN A 712 -8.73 -6.06 28.70
N SER A 713 -8.37 -5.47 29.86
CA SER A 713 -9.30 -5.05 30.90
C SER A 713 -10.42 -4.14 30.34
N TYR A 714 -10.07 -3.18 29.49
CA TYR A 714 -11.06 -2.32 28.82
C TYR A 714 -12.04 -3.12 27.92
N TYR A 715 -11.52 -4.02 27.09
CA TYR A 715 -12.37 -4.82 26.21
C TYR A 715 -13.21 -5.84 26.99
N SER A 716 -12.65 -6.39 28.07
CA SER A 716 -13.40 -7.25 29.00
C SER A 716 -14.55 -6.51 29.68
N THR A 717 -14.30 -5.28 30.16
CA THR A 717 -15.33 -4.40 30.73
C THR A 717 -16.45 -4.14 29.71
N LEU A 718 -16.13 -3.85 28.46
CA LEU A 718 -17.15 -3.65 27.40
C LEU A 718 -18.05 -4.90 27.25
N ARG A 719 -17.44 -6.10 27.21
CA ARG A 719 -18.17 -7.36 27.05
C ARG A 719 -19.00 -7.72 28.28
N ILE A 720 -18.49 -7.45 29.47
CA ILE A 720 -19.21 -7.62 30.74
C ILE A 720 -20.46 -6.72 30.75
N LEU A 721 -20.32 -5.48 30.27
CA LEU A 721 -21.44 -4.54 30.13
C LEU A 721 -22.43 -4.89 29.03
N GLY A 722 -22.18 -5.96 28.24
CA GLY A 722 -23.09 -6.45 27.20
C GLY A 722 -22.72 -6.06 25.77
N ALA A 723 -21.47 -5.61 25.52
CA ALA A 723 -20.99 -5.45 24.15
C ALA A 723 -20.87 -6.83 23.49
N SER A 724 -21.40 -6.97 22.28
CA SER A 724 -21.20 -8.20 21.52
C SER A 724 -19.74 -8.31 21.05
N ARG A 725 -19.27 -9.55 20.86
CA ARG A 725 -17.94 -9.84 20.31
C ARG A 725 -17.67 -9.05 19.02
N LYS A 726 -18.68 -8.96 18.12
CA LYS A 726 -18.58 -8.22 16.86
C LYS A 726 -18.37 -6.71 17.07
N ASN A 727 -19.09 -6.10 18.02
CA ASN A 727 -18.92 -4.67 18.31
C ASN A 727 -17.53 -4.37 18.88
N THR A 728 -17.06 -5.24 19.78
CA THR A 728 -15.73 -5.09 20.40
C THR A 728 -14.60 -5.28 19.37
N ASP A 729 -14.76 -6.24 18.44
CA ASP A 729 -13.83 -6.44 17.32
C ASP A 729 -13.80 -5.24 16.38
N ASN A 730 -14.95 -4.64 16.06
CA ASN A 730 -15.00 -3.44 15.22
C ASN A 730 -14.34 -2.24 15.90
N ILE A 731 -14.53 -2.05 17.21
CA ILE A 731 -13.87 -0.97 17.96
C ILE A 731 -12.34 -1.15 17.89
N LEU A 732 -11.85 -2.38 18.11
CA LEU A 732 -10.43 -2.72 17.98
C LEU A 732 -9.88 -2.43 16.58
N ARG A 733 -10.63 -2.82 15.54
CA ARG A 733 -10.23 -2.53 14.14
C ARG A 733 -10.12 -1.03 13.89
N ILE A 734 -11.09 -0.25 14.36
CA ILE A 734 -11.08 1.21 14.22
C ILE A 734 -9.84 1.81 14.88
N GLU A 735 -9.47 1.36 16.07
CA GLU A 735 -8.27 1.84 16.76
C GLU A 735 -6.99 1.55 15.97
N LEU A 736 -6.81 0.32 15.48
CA LEU A 736 -5.62 -0.05 14.71
C LEU A 736 -5.56 0.63 13.35
N LEU A 737 -6.71 0.76 12.66
CA LEU A 737 -6.79 1.47 11.38
C LEU A 737 -6.51 2.96 11.52
N LEU A 738 -6.98 3.59 12.60
CA LEU A 738 -6.69 4.99 12.88
C LEU A 738 -5.20 5.22 13.11
N MET A 739 -4.54 4.33 13.87
CA MET A 739 -3.09 4.36 14.08
C MET A 739 -2.33 4.20 12.77
N MET A 740 -2.74 3.25 11.94
CA MET A 740 -2.15 3.03 10.61
C MET A 740 -2.30 4.29 9.73
N ALA A 741 -3.50 4.88 9.69
CA ALA A 741 -3.76 6.07 8.87
C ALA A 741 -2.93 7.29 9.30
N ILE A 742 -2.81 7.53 10.62
CA ILE A 742 -1.99 8.63 11.16
C ILE A 742 -0.51 8.39 10.83
N SER A 743 -0.01 7.17 11.04
CA SER A 743 1.38 6.81 10.76
C SER A 743 1.72 6.89 9.28
N TYR A 744 0.84 6.37 8.43
CA TYR A 744 0.99 6.45 6.98
C TYR A 744 1.01 7.91 6.50
N GLY A 745 0.08 8.74 6.99
CA GLY A 745 0.08 10.20 6.72
C GLY A 745 1.37 10.88 7.18
N GLY A 746 1.88 10.53 8.35
CA GLY A 746 3.15 11.05 8.86
C GLY A 746 4.34 10.68 7.98
N VAL A 747 4.41 9.42 7.53
CA VAL A 747 5.48 8.94 6.62
C VAL A 747 5.35 9.57 5.24
N LEU A 748 4.13 9.77 4.71
CA LEU A 748 3.91 10.51 3.45
C LEU A 748 4.43 11.95 3.54
N VAL A 749 4.12 12.65 4.63
CA VAL A 749 4.63 14.02 4.85
C VAL A 749 6.16 13.99 4.96
N GLY A 750 6.72 13.06 5.72
CA GLY A 750 8.17 12.90 5.88
C GLY A 750 8.87 12.62 4.54
N SER A 751 8.36 11.68 3.75
CA SER A 751 8.92 11.36 2.42
C SER A 751 8.85 12.55 1.45
N ASN A 752 7.77 13.34 1.50
CA ASN A 752 7.64 14.55 0.69
C ASN A 752 8.63 15.65 1.11
N LEU A 753 8.89 15.81 2.42
CA LEU A 753 9.89 16.75 2.93
C LEU A 753 11.31 16.36 2.50
N VAL A 754 11.63 15.07 2.48
CA VAL A 754 12.92 14.55 1.99
C VAL A 754 13.04 14.78 0.47
N ARG A 755 12.01 14.43 -0.30
CA ARG A 755 12.00 14.64 -1.76
C ARG A 755 12.13 16.11 -2.17
N ARG A 756 11.61 17.03 -1.36
CA ARG A 756 11.75 18.48 -1.58
C ARG A 756 13.09 19.07 -1.09
N GLY A 757 13.97 18.24 -0.53
CA GLY A 757 15.26 18.68 0.02
C GLY A 757 15.17 19.51 1.30
N ILE A 758 13.97 19.62 1.93
CA ILE A 758 13.79 20.33 3.20
C ILE A 758 14.48 19.57 4.34
N VAL A 759 14.48 18.24 4.26
CA VAL A 759 15.22 17.36 5.16
C VAL A 759 16.27 16.63 4.32
N ALA A 760 17.53 16.94 4.55
CA ALA A 760 18.64 16.36 3.79
C ALA A 760 18.99 14.96 4.30
N VAL A 761 18.50 13.92 3.62
CA VAL A 761 18.87 12.51 3.82
C VAL A 761 19.11 11.88 2.45
N PRO A 762 20.32 12.07 1.85
CA PRO A 762 20.62 11.69 0.46
C PRO A 762 20.23 10.24 0.14
N ALA A 763 20.71 9.27 0.92
CA ALA A 763 20.44 7.84 0.71
C ALA A 763 18.95 7.44 0.75
N VAL A 764 18.10 8.22 1.44
CA VAL A 764 16.64 7.99 1.46
C VAL A 764 16.01 8.66 0.24
N ASN A 765 16.49 9.86 -0.14
CA ASN A 765 15.98 10.59 -1.29
C ASN A 765 16.16 9.80 -2.59
N GLU A 766 17.36 9.24 -2.80
CA GLU A 766 17.68 8.37 -3.93
C GLU A 766 16.68 7.21 -4.05
N ARG A 767 16.42 6.49 -2.96
CA ARG A 767 15.46 5.38 -2.97
C ARG A 767 14.01 5.81 -3.19
N LEU A 768 13.60 6.96 -2.65
CA LEU A 768 12.25 7.48 -2.81
C LEU A 768 11.98 7.97 -4.23
N ALA A 769 13.02 8.30 -5.02
CA ALA A 769 12.91 8.70 -6.42
C ALA A 769 12.23 7.63 -7.29
N PHE A 770 12.45 6.34 -6.98
CA PHE A 770 11.86 5.21 -7.69
C PHE A 770 10.37 4.95 -7.40
N LEU A 771 9.75 5.70 -6.47
CA LEU A 771 8.36 5.49 -6.08
C LEU A 771 7.41 6.43 -6.83
N SER A 772 6.46 5.85 -7.52
CA SER A 772 5.32 6.53 -8.16
C SER A 772 4.14 6.72 -7.19
N ALA A 773 3.15 7.52 -7.55
CA ALA A 773 1.92 7.67 -6.77
C ALA A 773 1.16 6.34 -6.60
N THR A 774 1.21 5.47 -7.60
CA THR A 774 0.63 4.13 -7.56
C THR A 774 1.31 3.23 -6.52
N ASP A 775 2.63 3.36 -6.35
CA ASP A 775 3.38 2.60 -5.35
C ASP A 775 2.97 2.98 -3.93
N TYR A 776 2.79 4.26 -3.65
CA TYR A 776 2.24 4.72 -2.36
C TYR A 776 0.85 4.16 -2.11
N PHE A 777 -0.02 4.09 -3.12
CA PHE A 777 -1.34 3.47 -2.98
C PHE A 777 -1.26 1.97 -2.69
N ILE A 778 -0.39 1.23 -3.38
CA ILE A 778 -0.15 -0.21 -3.14
C ILE A 778 0.33 -0.43 -1.69
N LEU A 779 1.27 0.39 -1.21
CA LEU A 779 1.76 0.34 0.17
C LEU A 779 0.64 0.62 1.18
N PHE A 780 -0.21 1.61 0.91
CA PHE A 780 -1.38 1.87 1.75
C PHE A 780 -2.30 0.65 1.86
N VAL A 781 -2.62 0.01 0.74
CA VAL A 781 -3.45 -1.21 0.71
C VAL A 781 -2.76 -2.35 1.46
N GLY A 782 -1.47 -2.55 1.27
CA GLY A 782 -0.68 -3.56 1.98
C GLY A 782 -0.71 -3.36 3.50
N LEU A 783 -0.48 -2.14 3.98
CA LEU A 783 -0.55 -1.79 5.40
C LEU A 783 -1.97 -1.92 5.97
N LEU A 784 -3.00 -1.58 5.17
CA LEU A 784 -4.40 -1.78 5.53
C LEU A 784 -4.71 -3.26 5.76
N VAL A 785 -4.33 -4.12 4.81
CA VAL A 785 -4.51 -5.58 4.91
C VAL A 785 -3.75 -6.12 6.12
N MET A 786 -2.50 -5.72 6.31
CA MET A 786 -1.68 -6.11 7.45
C MET A 786 -2.36 -5.73 8.79
N SER A 787 -2.84 -4.50 8.92
CA SER A 787 -3.53 -4.04 10.14
C SER A 787 -4.81 -4.81 10.41
N LEU A 788 -5.59 -5.15 9.38
CA LEU A 788 -6.80 -5.96 9.50
C LEU A 788 -6.49 -7.40 9.91
N LEU A 789 -5.41 -8.00 9.37
CA LEU A 789 -4.96 -9.34 9.75
C LEU A 789 -4.48 -9.38 11.21
N ILE A 790 -3.74 -8.37 11.65
CA ILE A 790 -3.31 -8.22 13.05
C ILE A 790 -4.54 -8.12 13.95
N ALA A 791 -5.50 -7.25 13.61
CA ALA A 791 -6.73 -7.08 14.36
C ALA A 791 -7.51 -8.40 14.47
N LYS A 792 -7.69 -9.12 13.35
CA LYS A 792 -8.41 -10.40 13.30
C LYS A 792 -7.73 -11.46 14.16
N ARG A 793 -6.41 -11.61 14.04
CA ARG A 793 -5.65 -12.62 14.82
C ARG A 793 -5.65 -12.31 16.31
N TYR A 794 -5.51 -11.04 16.69
CA TYR A 794 -5.58 -10.60 18.07
C TYR A 794 -6.99 -10.79 18.67
N SER A 795 -8.02 -10.32 17.97
CA SER A 795 -9.41 -10.44 18.36
C SER A 795 -9.82 -11.90 18.57
N HIS A 796 -9.47 -12.80 17.64
CA HIS A 796 -9.77 -14.22 17.76
C HIS A 796 -9.20 -14.82 19.05
N LYS A 797 -7.97 -14.47 19.40
CA LYS A 797 -7.30 -14.99 20.60
C LYS A 797 -7.94 -14.53 21.91
N ILE A 798 -8.37 -13.26 21.98
CA ILE A 798 -8.91 -12.68 23.21
C ILE A 798 -10.40 -12.98 23.36
N PHE A 799 -11.16 -12.84 22.28
CA PHE A 799 -12.62 -12.95 22.35
C PHE A 799 -13.12 -14.39 22.24
N SER A 800 -12.25 -15.38 22.04
CA SER A 800 -12.60 -16.80 22.19
C SER A 800 -12.84 -17.22 23.65
N LYS A 801 -12.26 -16.49 24.61
CA LYS A 801 -12.46 -16.75 26.04
C LYS A 801 -13.69 -15.99 26.55
N SER A 802 -14.31 -16.50 27.65
CA SER A 802 -15.38 -15.76 28.33
C SER A 802 -14.86 -14.43 28.88
N ALA A 803 -15.73 -13.42 28.94
CA ALA A 803 -15.34 -12.08 29.42
C ALA A 803 -14.80 -12.10 30.86
N MET A 804 -15.43 -12.90 31.74
CA MET A 804 -14.99 -13.06 33.13
C MET A 804 -13.67 -13.78 33.26
N LYS A 805 -13.39 -14.78 32.40
CA LYS A 805 -12.11 -15.50 32.45
C LYS A 805 -10.95 -14.56 32.08
N VAL A 806 -11.13 -13.73 31.03
CA VAL A 806 -10.13 -12.73 30.65
C VAL A 806 -9.96 -11.67 31.73
N TYR A 807 -11.03 -11.25 32.38
CA TYR A 807 -10.98 -10.28 33.48
C TYR A 807 -10.21 -10.81 34.69
N ARG A 808 -10.53 -12.06 35.14
CA ARG A 808 -9.84 -12.70 36.26
C ARG A 808 -8.37 -13.05 36.01
N GLU A 809 -7.97 -13.33 34.77
CA GLU A 809 -6.58 -13.59 34.41
C GLU A 809 -5.71 -12.30 34.44
N GLU A 810 -6.30 -11.12 34.57
CA GLU A 810 -5.64 -9.82 34.52
C GLU A 810 -5.82 -8.94 35.77
N ALA A 811 -6.83 -9.25 36.61
CA ALA A 811 -6.98 -8.70 37.96
C ALA A 811 -6.05 -9.42 38.94
#